data_4b00ef7f204267561dc9dbc3fb084c58
#
_entry.id   4b00ef7f204267561dc9dbc3fb084c58
#
_cell.length_a   1.000
_cell.length_b   1.000
_cell.length_c   1.000
_cell.angle_alpha   90.00
_cell.angle_beta   90.00
_cell.angle_gamma   90.00
#
_symmetry.space_group_name_H-M   'P 1'
#
loop_
_entity.id
_entity.type
_entity.pdbx_description
1 polymer ?
#
loop_
_entity_poly.entity_id
_entity_poly.type
_entity_poly.pdbx_seq_one_letter_code
_entity_poly.pdbx_strand_id
1 'polypeptide(L)'
;SWAFRKGRDMPALHASGPLLGAAGPRSGTVRCALRCARTALTPWAGVARAPFSPRVPCTPLRSASTATTQPETETGPVPESGTGPATRHAAYPFAELEPKWQRYWEENQTFRTPEFKDLDTSKPKFYVLDMFPYPSGSGLHVGHPEGYTATDILARYKRMRGFNVLHPMGWDAFGLPAEQYAIQTGTHPAATTATNITRFRQQLRALGFSYDWRREVSTADPAYYRWTQWVFLQLHAAGLAYQAEVPVNWCPALGTVLANEEVVDGLSERGGHPVMRMPLRQWMLRITAYADRLLADLPTLDWDPAILDQQRNWIGRSEGAAISFPLTQRPDASGASASPPPYPEAIEVYTTRPDTLFGATFLVLAPEHPATLAVATPDRAAEVQAYVAAATAKSDRQRAASGVTGVFTGAYALHPATREPLPIWTAEYVLGAYGTGAIMAVPAHDERDAAFAAQYRLPSRAVVRDGEAGGTVACASAAPGLTLDGLGRAEASRAVIDWLEARGAGRGRTQYKLRDWLFARQRYWGEPFPVVFPLGPDGSPDQTSVAIPESELPLVLPEVEDFTPTGTADPPLAKATAWMQTVVPGTESPAIREASTMPQWAGSCWYYLRYIDPDNSSRLVSKEAEAYWMPVDLYVGGAEHAVLHLLYARFWHKVLFDLGHVSTPEPFQRLVSQGMILGEVEYTVHRGPGGEPVREGDAGAAAVRVRPEEVEPWAASPTGYRLRADPSTPVSARAHKMSKSRGNVINPDDVVAGYGADSLRLYEMFMGPLRDTKVWSTKGVEGVHRFLARVWRLGTERLAQPGVAPTPAQAAVMNRTVGRITEDTEAMRFNTAIAAMMEAVNAAYKWDACPRPLFETLVLLLAPYAPHIAEELWQRLGHEGSLAYASWPAFDPSLVQVDSLKLPVQVNGRVRAVIEVEREIGQGAALEAARANEAVSRHLAGKQVVKVVWVPGRALNLIVK
;
A
#
# COMPACT_ATOMS: atom_id res chain seq x y z
N SER A 1 9.32 24.26 -36.03
CA SER A 1 10.22 25.04 -36.87
C SER A 1 11.06 25.97 -36.00
N TRP A 2 12.29 25.65 -35.82
CA TRP A 2 13.48 26.49 -35.98
C TRP A 2 14.72 25.66 -35.67
N ALA A 3 15.63 25.72 -36.65
CA ALA A 3 16.78 24.85 -36.85
C ALA A 3 18.11 25.52 -36.49
N PHE A 4 19.06 24.67 -36.13
CA PHE A 4 20.51 24.76 -36.37
C PHE A 4 21.26 26.08 -36.20
N ARG A 5 22.36 26.07 -35.45
CA ARG A 5 23.71 26.29 -35.98
C ARG A 5 24.82 25.82 -35.02
N LYS A 6 25.79 25.20 -35.69
CA LYS A 6 27.10 24.70 -35.26
C LYS A 6 28.11 25.81 -34.96
N GLY A 7 29.16 25.44 -34.24
CA GLY A 7 30.50 25.93 -34.46
C GLY A 7 31.38 26.00 -33.22
N ARG A 8 32.31 25.07 -33.05
CA ARG A 8 33.80 25.22 -32.99
C ARG A 8 34.32 26.25 -31.99
N ASP A 9 35.31 25.99 -31.12
CA ASP A 9 36.66 25.47 -31.28
C ASP A 9 37.28 25.23 -29.87
N MET A 10 38.10 24.20 -29.79
CA MET A 10 39.14 24.03 -28.75
C MET A 10 40.31 24.99 -28.99
N PRO A 11 41.17 25.32 -28.00
CA PRO A 11 42.45 24.62 -28.00
C PRO A 11 42.98 24.14 -26.64
N ALA A 12 43.78 23.12 -26.76
CA ALA A 12 44.64 22.56 -25.72
C ALA A 12 45.93 23.41 -25.55
N LEU A 13 46.52 23.42 -24.35
CA LEU A 13 47.92 23.69 -24.15
C LEU A 13 48.53 22.91 -22.99
N HIS A 14 49.63 22.34 -23.31
CA HIS A 14 50.59 21.48 -22.65
C HIS A 14 51.27 22.01 -21.40
N ALA A 15 51.55 21.08 -20.50
CA ALA A 15 52.83 20.65 -19.96
C ALA A 15 53.74 21.60 -19.15
N SER A 16 54.12 21.13 -17.95
CA SER A 16 55.55 20.85 -17.57
C SER A 16 55.68 20.70 -16.03
N GLY A 17 56.22 19.57 -15.60
CA GLY A 17 56.83 19.47 -14.29
C GLY A 17 58.23 20.10 -14.26
N PRO A 18 59.09 20.06 -13.23
CA PRO A 18 59.71 18.83 -12.73
C PRO A 18 60.02 18.73 -11.21
N LEU A 19 60.09 17.50 -10.65
CA LEU A 19 61.17 16.81 -9.96
C LEU A 19 61.99 17.47 -8.78
N LEU A 20 62.29 16.59 -7.82
CA LEU A 20 63.33 16.52 -6.76
C LEU A 20 62.82 16.90 -5.37
N GLY A 21 63.08 16.16 -4.31
CA GLY A 21 64.02 15.09 -4.09
C GLY A 21 63.87 14.45 -2.71
N ALA A 22 64.49 13.37 -2.58
CA ALA A 22 64.51 12.36 -1.53
C ALA A 22 65.07 12.79 -0.14
N ALA A 23 64.60 12.10 0.90
CA ALA A 23 65.46 11.48 1.92
C ALA A 23 64.61 10.76 2.99
N GLY A 24 64.71 9.45 3.11
CA GLY A 24 64.52 8.69 4.36
C GLY A 24 65.85 8.59 5.13
N PRO A 25 66.02 7.71 6.10
CA PRO A 25 65.12 6.92 6.96
C PRO A 25 65.45 7.04 8.46
N ARG A 26 64.66 6.41 9.35
CA ARG A 26 65.19 5.59 10.53
C ARG A 26 64.04 5.22 11.51
N SER A 27 63.80 3.94 11.54
CA SER A 27 63.66 2.97 12.65
C SER A 27 63.58 3.51 14.07
N GLY A 28 62.63 2.99 14.82
CA GLY A 28 62.51 3.10 16.26
C GLY A 28 61.40 2.21 16.82
N THR A 29 61.71 0.92 16.99
CA THR A 29 60.95 -0.05 17.77
C THR A 29 60.93 0.32 19.24
N VAL A 30 59.77 0.41 19.87
CA VAL A 30 59.63 0.27 21.30
C VAL A 30 58.48 -0.68 21.63
N ARG A 31 58.85 -1.85 22.12
CA ARG A 31 57.97 -2.78 22.85
C ARG A 31 57.71 -2.17 24.23
N CYS A 32 56.49 -2.19 24.68
CA CYS A 32 56.21 -2.16 26.11
C CYS A 32 55.08 -3.11 26.47
N ALA A 33 55.32 -3.82 27.54
CA ALA A 33 54.69 -5.04 27.97
C ALA A 33 53.37 -4.83 28.71
N LEU A 34 52.51 -5.82 28.55
CA LEU A 34 51.31 -6.10 29.37
C LEU A 34 51.68 -6.26 30.87
N ARG A 35 50.87 -5.70 31.73
CA ARG A 35 50.65 -6.20 33.10
C ARG A 35 49.16 -6.34 33.37
N CYS A 36 48.76 -7.61 33.57
CA CYS A 36 47.47 -8.00 34.15
C CYS A 36 47.36 -7.54 35.61
N ALA A 37 46.23 -7.02 35.99
CA ALA A 37 45.78 -7.05 37.40
C ALA A 37 44.46 -7.79 37.48
N ARG A 38 44.47 -9.00 38.04
CA ARG A 38 43.34 -9.75 38.54
C ARG A 38 42.91 -9.10 39.87
N THR A 39 41.61 -8.83 39.99
CA THR A 39 40.95 -8.74 41.28
C THR A 39 39.79 -9.72 41.34
N ALA A 40 39.91 -10.60 42.30
CA ALA A 40 38.96 -11.63 42.65
C ALA A 40 37.73 -11.05 43.38
N LEU A 41 36.56 -11.55 43.11
CA LEU A 41 35.44 -11.51 44.03
C LEU A 41 34.81 -12.92 44.12
N THR A 42 34.74 -13.37 45.32
CA THR A 42 34.30 -14.69 45.81
C THR A 42 32.78 -14.92 45.66
N PRO A 43 32.37 -16.18 45.68
CA PRO A 43 31.02 -16.60 45.29
C PRO A 43 30.06 -16.74 46.48
N TRP A 44 28.79 -16.61 46.20
CA TRP A 44 27.72 -17.08 47.10
C TRP A 44 27.10 -18.41 46.59
N ALA A 45 27.06 -19.39 47.48
CA ALA A 45 26.49 -20.73 47.39
C ALA A 45 24.95 -20.62 47.39
N GLY A 46 24.18 -21.44 46.70
CA GLY A 46 24.06 -22.84 46.60
C GLY A 46 22.61 -23.16 46.74
N VAL A 47 21.98 -23.83 45.77
CA VAL A 47 20.86 -24.79 46.02
C VAL A 47 20.98 -25.91 44.99
N ALA A 48 20.72 -27.09 45.49
CA ALA A 48 21.04 -28.44 45.06
C ALA A 48 20.53 -28.85 43.66
N ARG A 49 21.38 -29.60 42.97
CA ARG A 49 21.01 -30.54 41.89
C ARG A 49 20.64 -31.89 42.44
N ALA A 50 19.60 -32.53 41.86
CA ALA A 50 19.46 -33.98 41.89
C ALA A 50 19.45 -34.52 40.44
N PRO A 51 20.04 -35.70 40.20
CA PRO A 51 20.33 -36.22 38.88
C PRO A 51 19.30 -37.19 38.37
N PHE A 52 19.04 -37.19 37.04
CA PHE A 52 18.38 -38.36 36.41
C PHE A 52 19.07 -38.66 35.06
N SER A 53 19.64 -39.83 35.00
CA SER A 53 19.80 -40.65 33.79
C SER A 53 19.27 -42.04 34.20
N PRO A 54 18.75 -42.90 33.33
CA PRO A 54 19.45 -43.44 32.18
C PRO A 54 18.62 -43.72 30.93
N ARG A 55 19.33 -43.98 29.84
CA ARG A 55 18.92 -44.43 28.51
C ARG A 55 18.13 -45.76 28.56
N VAL A 56 17.09 -45.87 27.65
CA VAL A 56 16.57 -47.16 27.17
C VAL A 56 16.37 -47.05 25.64
N PRO A 57 16.63 -48.12 24.85
CA PRO A 57 16.86 -48.01 23.38
C PRO A 57 15.60 -48.10 22.54
N CYS A 58 15.65 -47.50 21.36
CA CYS A 58 14.64 -47.57 20.32
C CYS A 58 14.60 -48.92 19.62
N THR A 59 13.41 -49.51 19.50
CA THR A 59 13.10 -50.57 18.54
C THR A 59 11.89 -50.12 17.70
N PRO A 60 11.83 -50.36 16.41
CA PRO A 60 10.77 -49.84 15.56
C PRO A 60 9.52 -50.69 15.60
N LEU A 61 8.36 -50.06 15.79
CA LEU A 61 7.05 -50.73 15.69
C LEU A 61 6.37 -50.40 14.38
N ARG A 62 5.97 -51.47 13.74
CA ARG A 62 5.17 -51.53 12.49
C ARG A 62 3.80 -50.91 12.70
N SER A 63 3.30 -50.30 11.62
CA SER A 63 1.93 -49.84 11.43
C SER A 63 0.88 -50.90 11.79
N ALA A 64 -0.05 -50.54 12.65
CA ALA A 64 -1.34 -51.21 12.75
C ALA A 64 -2.42 -50.11 12.80
N SER A 65 -3.26 -50.15 11.79
CA SER A 65 -4.51 -49.40 11.66
C SER A 65 -5.47 -49.87 12.76
N THR A 66 -5.89 -48.95 13.59
CA THR A 66 -7.10 -49.17 14.40
C THR A 66 -8.05 -48.01 14.22
N ALA A 67 -9.16 -48.33 13.57
CA ALA A 67 -10.34 -47.48 13.49
C ALA A 67 -10.86 -47.20 14.90
N THR A 68 -10.97 -45.92 15.26
CA THR A 68 -11.68 -45.52 16.50
C THR A 68 -13.07 -45.08 16.08
N THR A 69 -14.03 -45.92 16.44
CA THR A 69 -15.47 -45.63 16.39
C THR A 69 -15.81 -44.55 17.41
N GLN A 70 -16.40 -43.45 16.94
CA GLN A 70 -17.13 -42.49 17.79
C GLN A 70 -18.51 -43.04 18.11
N PRO A 71 -19.09 -42.74 19.27
CA PRO A 71 -20.42 -43.23 19.63
C PRO A 71 -21.50 -42.45 18.86
N GLU A 72 -22.35 -43.19 18.21
CA GLU A 72 -23.60 -42.70 17.59
C GLU A 72 -24.54 -42.19 18.70
N THR A 73 -24.93 -40.93 18.63
CA THR A 73 -26.07 -40.41 19.37
C THR A 73 -27.34 -40.69 18.57
N GLU A 74 -28.17 -41.57 19.05
CA GLU A 74 -29.53 -41.81 18.57
C GLU A 74 -30.33 -40.49 18.63
N THR A 75 -30.69 -39.95 17.48
CA THR A 75 -31.77 -38.96 17.36
C THR A 75 -33.03 -39.68 16.92
N GLY A 76 -34.02 -39.71 17.82
CA GLY A 76 -35.36 -40.26 17.53
C GLY A 76 -36.06 -39.48 16.40
N PRO A 77 -37.07 -40.10 15.75
CA PRO A 77 -37.71 -39.52 14.56
C PRO A 77 -38.57 -38.31 14.94
N VAL A 78 -38.32 -37.20 14.24
CA VAL A 78 -39.20 -36.03 14.18
C VAL A 78 -40.45 -36.37 13.36
N PRO A 79 -41.69 -36.07 13.81
CA PRO A 79 -42.89 -36.41 13.09
C PRO A 79 -42.98 -35.59 11.78
N GLU A 80 -43.16 -36.29 10.66
CA GLU A 80 -43.49 -35.73 9.39
C GLU A 80 -44.86 -35.04 9.45
N SER A 81 -44.86 -33.70 9.36
CA SER A 81 -46.05 -32.93 9.01
C SER A 81 -46.29 -33.02 7.50
N GLY A 82 -47.38 -33.70 7.14
CA GLY A 82 -47.81 -33.89 5.76
C GLY A 82 -48.01 -32.57 5.01
N THR A 83 -47.27 -32.37 3.94
CA THR A 83 -47.59 -31.48 2.85
C THR A 83 -47.42 -32.26 1.54
N GLY A 84 -48.40 -32.10 0.62
CA GLY A 84 -48.49 -32.80 -0.65
C GLY A 84 -47.26 -32.68 -1.56
N PRO A 85 -47.18 -33.25 -2.73
CA PRO A 85 -45.98 -33.40 -3.53
C PRO A 85 -45.46 -32.02 -3.94
N ALA A 86 -44.53 -31.48 -3.14
CA ALA A 86 -43.71 -30.33 -3.53
C ALA A 86 -42.83 -30.82 -4.71
N THR A 87 -43.04 -30.26 -5.87
CA THR A 87 -42.14 -30.38 -7.01
C THR A 87 -40.75 -30.02 -6.52
N ARG A 88 -39.85 -31.00 -6.42
CA ARG A 88 -38.43 -30.76 -6.08
C ARG A 88 -37.86 -29.91 -7.21
N HIS A 89 -37.73 -28.62 -6.99
CA HIS A 89 -37.03 -27.73 -7.91
C HIS A 89 -35.58 -28.21 -8.07
N ALA A 90 -35.07 -28.19 -9.32
CA ALA A 90 -33.67 -28.53 -9.58
C ALA A 90 -32.74 -27.58 -8.79
N ALA A 91 -31.93 -28.18 -7.93
CA ALA A 91 -30.91 -27.43 -7.20
C ALA A 91 -29.88 -26.86 -8.17
N TYR A 92 -29.29 -25.70 -7.87
CA TYR A 92 -28.14 -25.16 -8.60
C TYR A 92 -26.90 -26.01 -8.32
N PRO A 93 -26.40 -26.81 -9.30
CA PRO A 93 -25.38 -27.83 -9.05
C PRO A 93 -23.96 -27.26 -9.22
N PHE A 94 -23.59 -26.21 -8.47
CA PHE A 94 -22.29 -25.53 -8.59
C PHE A 94 -21.10 -26.48 -8.45
N ALA A 95 -21.17 -27.48 -7.56
CA ALA A 95 -20.10 -28.44 -7.32
C ALA A 95 -19.73 -29.28 -8.57
N GLU A 96 -20.63 -29.41 -9.53
CA GLU A 96 -20.39 -30.10 -10.81
C GLU A 96 -20.00 -29.13 -11.91
N LEU A 97 -20.66 -27.96 -11.95
CA LEU A 97 -20.52 -26.99 -13.02
C LEU A 97 -19.21 -26.22 -12.99
N GLU A 98 -18.79 -25.77 -11.79
CA GLU A 98 -17.61 -24.94 -11.65
C GLU A 98 -16.33 -25.66 -12.07
N PRO A 99 -16.05 -26.93 -11.63
CA PRO A 99 -14.89 -27.66 -12.11
C PRO A 99 -14.95 -28.02 -13.60
N LYS A 100 -16.18 -28.21 -14.16
CA LYS A 100 -16.36 -28.44 -15.60
C LYS A 100 -15.83 -27.26 -16.41
N TRP A 101 -16.27 -26.03 -16.06
CA TRP A 101 -15.93 -24.84 -16.83
C TRP A 101 -14.50 -24.37 -16.59
N GLN A 102 -13.96 -24.52 -15.37
CA GLN A 102 -12.55 -24.25 -15.08
C GLN A 102 -11.64 -25.12 -15.97
N ARG A 103 -11.94 -26.42 -16.09
CA ARG A 103 -11.24 -27.34 -16.97
C ARG A 103 -11.37 -26.96 -18.43
N TYR A 104 -12.57 -26.62 -18.88
CA TYR A 104 -12.81 -26.15 -20.25
C TYR A 104 -11.93 -24.94 -20.59
N TRP A 105 -11.88 -23.92 -19.72
CA TRP A 105 -11.09 -22.71 -19.95
C TRP A 105 -9.58 -23.00 -19.97
N GLU A 106 -9.12 -23.92 -19.15
CA GLU A 106 -7.72 -24.33 -19.11
C GLU A 106 -7.31 -25.08 -20.36
N GLU A 107 -8.07 -26.11 -20.76
CA GLU A 107 -7.81 -26.95 -21.94
C GLU A 107 -7.85 -26.11 -23.24
N ASN A 108 -8.77 -25.16 -23.33
CA ASN A 108 -8.93 -24.32 -24.52
C ASN A 108 -8.10 -23.02 -24.45
N GLN A 109 -7.36 -22.78 -23.37
CA GLN A 109 -6.60 -21.54 -23.15
C GLN A 109 -7.47 -20.28 -23.42
N THR A 110 -8.73 -20.30 -22.96
CA THR A 110 -9.78 -19.34 -23.31
C THR A 110 -9.36 -17.89 -23.05
N PHE A 111 -8.55 -17.64 -22.03
CA PHE A 111 -8.15 -16.28 -21.62
C PHE A 111 -6.74 -15.89 -22.04
N ARG A 112 -6.11 -16.72 -22.91
CA ARG A 112 -4.79 -16.42 -23.43
C ARG A 112 -4.80 -15.11 -24.23
N THR A 113 -3.88 -14.21 -23.89
CA THR A 113 -3.56 -13.04 -24.71
C THR A 113 -2.59 -13.47 -25.81
N PRO A 114 -2.90 -13.25 -27.10
CA PRO A 114 -1.98 -13.58 -28.19
C PRO A 114 -0.61 -12.92 -28.00
N GLU A 115 0.44 -13.55 -28.52
CA GLU A 115 1.74 -12.91 -28.63
C GLU A 115 1.64 -11.65 -29.50
N PHE A 116 2.48 -10.66 -29.23
CA PHE A 116 2.35 -9.36 -29.91
C PHE A 116 2.37 -9.48 -31.44
N LYS A 117 3.19 -10.39 -31.98
CA LYS A 117 3.26 -10.65 -33.44
C LYS A 117 1.98 -11.19 -34.06
N ASP A 118 1.14 -11.85 -33.25
CA ASP A 118 -0.12 -12.48 -33.64
C ASP A 118 -1.35 -11.66 -33.22
N LEU A 119 -1.11 -10.52 -32.56
CA LEU A 119 -2.13 -9.66 -31.99
C LEU A 119 -2.72 -8.69 -33.06
N ASP A 120 -4.04 -8.60 -33.13
CA ASP A 120 -4.72 -7.58 -33.93
C ASP A 120 -4.62 -6.20 -33.23
N THR A 121 -3.58 -5.45 -33.53
CA THR A 121 -3.31 -4.13 -32.93
C THR A 121 -4.29 -3.03 -33.38
N SER A 122 -5.21 -3.32 -34.32
CA SER A 122 -6.29 -2.38 -34.69
C SER A 122 -7.38 -2.29 -33.61
N LYS A 123 -7.48 -3.31 -32.75
CA LYS A 123 -8.39 -3.32 -31.60
C LYS A 123 -7.83 -2.48 -30.46
N PRO A 124 -8.70 -1.80 -29.69
CA PRO A 124 -8.29 -1.12 -28.48
C PRO A 124 -7.71 -2.12 -27.47
N LYS A 125 -6.68 -1.72 -26.74
CA LYS A 125 -6.10 -2.51 -25.68
C LYS A 125 -6.80 -2.24 -24.33
N PHE A 126 -6.74 -3.21 -23.44
CA PHE A 126 -7.06 -3.03 -22.04
C PHE A 126 -6.12 -3.88 -21.19
N TYR A 127 -5.12 -3.23 -20.62
CA TYR A 127 -4.20 -3.85 -19.67
C TYR A 127 -4.70 -3.61 -18.25
N VAL A 128 -5.27 -4.64 -17.66
CA VAL A 128 -5.74 -4.61 -16.26
C VAL A 128 -4.81 -5.43 -15.39
N LEU A 129 -4.44 -4.87 -14.25
CA LEU A 129 -3.42 -5.41 -13.38
C LEU A 129 -3.88 -5.42 -11.93
N ASP A 130 -3.65 -6.53 -11.26
CA ASP A 130 -3.75 -6.67 -9.81
C ASP A 130 -2.39 -6.48 -9.17
N MET A 131 -2.35 -5.95 -7.94
CA MET A 131 -1.16 -6.13 -7.11
C MET A 131 -1.04 -7.62 -6.81
N PHE A 132 0.01 -8.24 -7.36
CA PHE A 132 0.21 -9.68 -7.22
C PHE A 132 0.49 -10.08 -5.76
N PRO A 133 -0.03 -11.24 -5.31
CA PRO A 133 0.03 -11.61 -3.91
C PRO A 133 1.44 -12.05 -3.50
N TYR A 134 1.70 -11.84 -2.20
CA TYR A 134 2.84 -12.42 -1.52
C TYR A 134 2.47 -13.83 -1.00
N PRO A 135 3.06 -14.93 -1.50
CA PRO A 135 2.67 -16.29 -1.17
C PRO A 135 3.17 -16.70 0.23
N SER A 136 2.75 -15.99 1.28
CA SER A 136 3.12 -16.27 2.66
C SER A 136 2.08 -17.13 3.36
N GLY A 137 2.48 -18.32 3.82
CA GLY A 137 1.64 -19.21 4.62
C GLY A 137 0.63 -20.04 3.81
N SER A 138 -0.41 -20.57 4.47
CA SER A 138 -1.21 -21.69 3.98
C SER A 138 -2.30 -21.35 2.95
N GLY A 139 -2.32 -20.19 2.34
CA GLY A 139 -3.31 -19.80 1.33
C GLY A 139 -3.91 -18.42 1.51
N LEU A 140 -4.83 -18.06 0.62
CA LEU A 140 -5.59 -16.82 0.61
C LEU A 140 -6.59 -16.76 1.77
N HIS A 141 -7.03 -15.58 2.13
CA HIS A 141 -8.26 -15.32 2.88
C HIS A 141 -9.24 -14.53 2.01
N VAL A 142 -10.53 -14.51 2.38
CA VAL A 142 -11.59 -13.87 1.59
C VAL A 142 -11.40 -12.37 1.31
N GLY A 143 -10.45 -11.70 1.95
CA GLY A 143 -10.12 -10.31 1.61
C GLY A 143 -9.20 -10.16 0.39
N HIS A 144 -8.54 -11.22 -0.09
CA HIS A 144 -7.70 -11.15 -1.29
C HIS A 144 -8.53 -11.15 -2.60
N PRO A 145 -9.55 -12.03 -2.76
CA PRO A 145 -10.31 -12.10 -4.00
C PRO A 145 -11.13 -10.85 -4.32
N GLU A 146 -11.32 -9.92 -3.41
CA GLU A 146 -12.11 -8.70 -3.66
C GLU A 146 -11.57 -7.88 -4.84
N GLY A 147 -10.28 -7.52 -4.82
CA GLY A 147 -9.63 -6.82 -5.93
C GLY A 147 -9.62 -7.68 -7.20
N TYR A 148 -9.26 -8.95 -7.07
CA TYR A 148 -9.15 -9.89 -8.18
C TYR A 148 -10.50 -10.16 -8.88
N THR A 149 -11.61 -10.18 -8.13
CA THR A 149 -12.94 -10.29 -8.70
C THR A 149 -13.32 -9.02 -9.47
N ALA A 150 -12.97 -7.85 -8.94
CA ALA A 150 -13.25 -6.58 -9.60
C ALA A 150 -12.51 -6.46 -10.95
N THR A 151 -11.24 -6.80 -10.99
CA THR A 151 -10.43 -6.80 -12.23
C THR A 151 -10.90 -7.85 -13.22
N ASP A 152 -11.26 -9.05 -12.74
CA ASP A 152 -11.78 -10.12 -13.59
C ASP A 152 -13.11 -9.77 -14.24
N ILE A 153 -14.02 -9.13 -13.52
CA ILE A 153 -15.28 -8.63 -14.09
C ILE A 153 -14.98 -7.66 -15.23
N LEU A 154 -14.09 -6.72 -15.04
CA LEU A 154 -13.71 -5.76 -16.08
C LEU A 154 -12.97 -6.42 -17.24
N ALA A 155 -12.06 -7.35 -16.97
CA ALA A 155 -11.34 -8.10 -18.00
C ALA A 155 -12.32 -8.85 -18.92
N ARG A 156 -13.30 -9.57 -18.34
CA ARG A 156 -14.36 -10.27 -19.10
C ARG A 156 -15.24 -9.29 -19.85
N TYR A 157 -15.71 -8.25 -19.20
CA TYR A 157 -16.53 -7.21 -19.81
C TYR A 157 -15.83 -6.55 -21.01
N LYS A 158 -14.57 -6.12 -20.86
CA LYS A 158 -13.80 -5.49 -21.95
C LYS A 158 -13.53 -6.47 -23.09
N ARG A 159 -13.30 -7.76 -22.81
CA ARG A 159 -13.20 -8.80 -23.86
C ARG A 159 -14.49 -8.93 -24.65
N MET A 160 -15.64 -8.96 -23.99
CA MET A 160 -16.96 -8.95 -24.63
C MET A 160 -17.24 -7.65 -25.42
N ARG A 161 -16.55 -6.57 -25.10
CA ARG A 161 -16.59 -5.29 -25.83
C ARG A 161 -15.60 -5.23 -27.00
N GLY A 162 -14.87 -6.32 -27.27
CA GLY A 162 -13.95 -6.43 -28.39
C GLY A 162 -12.55 -5.86 -28.18
N PHE A 163 -12.16 -5.58 -26.94
CA PHE A 163 -10.80 -5.17 -26.61
C PHE A 163 -9.81 -6.34 -26.64
N ASN A 164 -8.56 -6.04 -26.96
CA ASN A 164 -7.46 -6.91 -26.58
C ASN A 164 -7.22 -6.74 -25.07
N VAL A 165 -7.34 -7.83 -24.32
CA VAL A 165 -7.23 -7.79 -22.86
C VAL A 165 -5.97 -8.52 -22.41
N LEU A 166 -5.13 -7.83 -21.63
CA LEU A 166 -4.01 -8.40 -20.91
C LEU A 166 -4.34 -8.43 -19.41
N HIS A 167 -4.53 -9.63 -18.86
CA HIS A 167 -4.89 -9.87 -17.45
C HIS A 167 -3.99 -10.97 -16.88
N PRO A 168 -2.78 -10.64 -16.43
CA PRO A 168 -1.79 -11.60 -15.92
C PRO A 168 -1.90 -11.79 -14.41
N MET A 169 -1.22 -12.82 -13.89
CA MET A 169 -1.03 -13.08 -12.46
C MET A 169 0.38 -13.62 -12.19
N GLY A 170 0.90 -13.40 -10.99
CA GLY A 170 2.22 -13.87 -10.57
C GLY A 170 2.41 -13.77 -9.07
N TRP A 171 3.68 -13.84 -8.62
CA TRP A 171 4.04 -14.03 -7.22
C TRP A 171 5.17 -13.11 -6.81
N ASP A 172 4.92 -12.27 -5.79
CA ASP A 172 5.98 -11.58 -5.07
C ASP A 172 6.59 -12.54 -4.03
N ALA A 173 7.68 -13.20 -4.40
CA ALA A 173 8.10 -14.44 -3.77
C ALA A 173 9.35 -14.34 -2.88
N PHE A 174 10.06 -13.20 -2.90
CA PHE A 174 11.19 -12.92 -2.00
C PHE A 174 10.75 -12.18 -0.73
N GLY A 175 11.61 -12.15 0.28
CA GLY A 175 11.50 -11.28 1.44
C GLY A 175 11.30 -11.98 2.78
N LEU A 176 11.28 -11.18 3.84
CA LEU A 176 11.25 -11.59 5.24
C LEU A 176 10.13 -12.57 5.60
N PRO A 177 8.88 -12.45 5.11
CA PRO A 177 7.83 -13.36 5.52
C PRO A 177 8.07 -14.82 5.13
N ALA A 178 8.61 -15.06 3.92
CA ALA A 178 8.95 -16.41 3.47
C ALA A 178 10.14 -16.97 4.26
N GLU A 179 11.16 -16.14 4.48
CA GLU A 179 12.34 -16.53 5.25
C GLU A 179 11.99 -16.88 6.70
N GLN A 180 11.19 -16.06 7.38
CA GLN A 180 10.74 -16.36 8.75
C GLN A 180 9.90 -17.62 8.83
N TYR A 181 8.99 -17.82 7.88
CA TYR A 181 8.20 -19.05 7.83
C TYR A 181 9.10 -20.28 7.62
N ALA A 182 10.10 -20.17 6.76
CA ALA A 182 11.09 -21.20 6.51
C ALA A 182 11.91 -21.53 7.78
N ILE A 183 12.36 -20.52 8.51
CA ILE A 183 13.08 -20.68 9.80
C ILE A 183 12.17 -21.40 10.82
N GLN A 184 10.90 -20.98 10.94
CA GLN A 184 9.94 -21.58 11.89
C GLN A 184 9.62 -23.04 11.57
N THR A 185 9.58 -23.40 10.30
CA THR A 185 9.23 -24.75 9.82
C THR A 185 10.43 -25.67 9.64
N GLY A 186 11.65 -25.12 9.72
CA GLY A 186 12.89 -25.86 9.43
C GLY A 186 13.02 -26.31 7.97
N THR A 187 12.38 -25.61 7.03
CA THR A 187 12.38 -25.92 5.60
C THR A 187 13.03 -24.80 4.81
N HIS A 188 13.68 -25.14 3.68
CA HIS A 188 14.33 -24.13 2.85
C HIS A 188 13.29 -23.15 2.26
N PRO A 189 13.54 -21.81 2.21
CA PRO A 189 12.56 -20.83 1.75
C PRO A 189 12.11 -21.04 0.30
N ALA A 190 12.94 -21.54 -0.59
CA ALA A 190 12.56 -21.87 -1.96
C ALA A 190 11.46 -22.96 -2.00
N ALA A 191 11.59 -24.02 -1.19
CA ALA A 191 10.63 -25.11 -1.15
C ALA A 191 9.28 -24.69 -0.56
N THR A 192 9.31 -23.91 0.53
CA THR A 192 8.08 -23.38 1.14
C THR A 192 7.37 -22.40 0.22
N THR A 193 8.10 -21.53 -0.46
CA THR A 193 7.57 -20.58 -1.44
C THR A 193 6.91 -21.31 -2.61
N ALA A 194 7.56 -22.31 -3.19
CA ALA A 194 6.99 -23.11 -4.28
C ALA A 194 5.69 -23.83 -3.87
N THR A 195 5.65 -24.38 -2.65
CA THR A 195 4.44 -25.00 -2.09
C THR A 195 3.32 -24.00 -1.94
N ASN A 196 3.61 -22.83 -1.39
CA ASN A 196 2.63 -21.78 -1.21
C ASN A 196 2.11 -21.22 -2.55
N ILE A 197 2.98 -20.98 -3.53
CA ILE A 197 2.59 -20.59 -4.89
C ILE A 197 1.63 -21.61 -5.48
N THR A 198 1.93 -22.90 -5.36
CA THR A 198 1.05 -23.96 -5.85
C THR A 198 -0.33 -23.88 -5.21
N ARG A 199 -0.40 -23.65 -3.91
CA ARG A 199 -1.65 -23.52 -3.16
C ARG A 199 -2.45 -22.29 -3.59
N PHE A 200 -1.80 -21.12 -3.67
CA PHE A 200 -2.44 -19.88 -4.11
C PHE A 200 -2.98 -19.99 -5.53
N ARG A 201 -2.18 -20.58 -6.44
CA ARG A 201 -2.61 -20.84 -7.84
C ARG A 201 -3.87 -21.71 -7.90
N GLN A 202 -3.94 -22.78 -7.09
CA GLN A 202 -5.12 -23.64 -7.01
C GLN A 202 -6.34 -22.86 -6.55
N GLN A 203 -6.23 -22.02 -5.51
CA GLN A 203 -7.33 -21.21 -5.02
C GLN A 203 -7.82 -20.18 -6.05
N LEU A 204 -6.89 -19.48 -6.74
CA LEU A 204 -7.26 -18.51 -7.77
C LEU A 204 -7.92 -19.19 -8.99
N ARG A 205 -7.45 -20.37 -9.38
CA ARG A 205 -8.09 -21.17 -10.45
C ARG A 205 -9.48 -21.64 -10.05
N ALA A 206 -9.66 -22.08 -8.80
CA ALA A 206 -10.96 -22.49 -8.27
C ALA A 206 -11.99 -21.35 -8.25
N LEU A 207 -11.55 -20.08 -8.14
CA LEU A 207 -12.41 -18.91 -8.27
C LEU A 207 -12.76 -18.54 -9.72
N GLY A 208 -12.16 -19.24 -10.70
CA GLY A 208 -12.48 -19.09 -12.12
C GLY A 208 -12.08 -17.76 -12.73
N PHE A 209 -10.99 -17.13 -12.24
CA PHE A 209 -10.50 -15.88 -12.81
C PHE A 209 -9.94 -16.05 -14.23
N SER A 210 -10.14 -15.04 -15.07
CA SER A 210 -9.73 -15.01 -16.48
C SER A 210 -8.27 -14.56 -16.67
N TYR A 211 -7.37 -15.04 -15.80
CA TYR A 211 -5.94 -14.77 -15.93
C TYR A 211 -5.31 -15.53 -17.10
N ASP A 212 -4.37 -14.88 -17.78
CA ASP A 212 -3.47 -15.56 -18.73
C ASP A 212 -2.32 -16.24 -17.97
N TRP A 213 -2.54 -17.48 -17.57
CA TRP A 213 -1.57 -18.28 -16.80
C TRP A 213 -0.25 -18.58 -17.54
N ARG A 214 -0.16 -18.31 -18.84
CA ARG A 214 1.09 -18.42 -19.58
C ARG A 214 2.03 -17.25 -19.34
N ARG A 215 1.50 -16.17 -18.77
CA ARG A 215 2.27 -14.98 -18.39
C ARG A 215 2.56 -14.94 -16.89
N GLU A 216 2.44 -16.09 -16.23
CA GLU A 216 2.74 -16.23 -14.82
C GLU A 216 4.24 -16.00 -14.57
N VAL A 217 4.58 -15.15 -13.59
CA VAL A 217 5.95 -14.86 -13.16
C VAL A 217 6.10 -15.02 -11.66
N SER A 218 7.33 -15.27 -11.21
CA SER A 218 7.70 -15.28 -9.81
C SER A 218 8.97 -14.44 -9.63
N THR A 219 8.95 -13.51 -8.68
CA THR A 219 10.13 -12.66 -8.41
C THR A 219 11.34 -13.46 -7.94
N ALA A 220 11.15 -14.67 -7.38
CA ALA A 220 12.22 -15.55 -6.93
C ALA A 220 12.78 -16.48 -8.05
N ASP A 221 12.24 -16.40 -9.27
CA ASP A 221 12.78 -17.14 -10.40
C ASP A 221 14.05 -16.47 -10.93
N PRO A 222 15.18 -17.18 -11.11
CA PRO A 222 16.40 -16.65 -11.72
C PRO A 222 16.18 -15.98 -13.08
N ALA A 223 15.29 -16.53 -13.92
CA ALA A 223 14.93 -15.93 -15.20
C ALA A 223 14.23 -14.58 -15.05
N TYR A 224 13.52 -14.38 -13.94
CA TYR A 224 12.88 -13.11 -13.59
C TYR A 224 13.87 -12.13 -12.95
N TYR A 225 14.53 -12.49 -11.85
CA TYR A 225 15.37 -11.53 -11.11
C TYR A 225 16.69 -11.20 -11.82
N ARG A 226 17.06 -11.93 -12.87
CA ARG A 226 18.09 -11.49 -13.82
C ARG A 226 17.83 -10.05 -14.27
N TRP A 227 16.56 -9.71 -14.52
CA TRP A 227 16.17 -8.38 -14.99
C TRP A 227 16.08 -7.37 -13.86
N THR A 228 15.74 -7.78 -12.64
CA THR A 228 15.89 -6.92 -11.45
C THR A 228 17.37 -6.52 -11.27
N GLN A 229 18.28 -7.47 -11.39
CA GLN A 229 19.71 -7.23 -11.33
C GLN A 229 20.18 -6.32 -12.48
N TRP A 230 19.66 -6.54 -13.67
CA TRP A 230 19.97 -5.69 -14.82
C TRP A 230 19.49 -4.24 -14.59
N VAL A 231 18.29 -4.01 -14.09
CA VAL A 231 17.80 -2.66 -13.75
C VAL A 231 18.69 -2.03 -12.68
N PHE A 232 19.12 -2.79 -11.67
CA PHE A 232 20.08 -2.27 -10.69
C PHE A 232 21.40 -1.83 -11.34
N LEU A 233 21.93 -2.59 -12.31
CA LEU A 233 23.11 -2.18 -13.05
C LEU A 233 22.90 -0.88 -13.84
N GLN A 234 21.72 -0.67 -14.43
CA GLN A 234 21.39 0.59 -15.11
C GLN A 234 21.36 1.77 -14.11
N LEU A 235 20.76 1.56 -12.92
CA LEU A 235 20.76 2.56 -11.85
C LEU A 235 22.19 2.86 -11.35
N HIS A 236 23.02 1.82 -11.22
CA HIS A 236 24.42 1.97 -10.80
C HIS A 236 25.25 2.74 -11.83
N ALA A 237 25.12 2.39 -13.11
CA ALA A 237 25.80 3.08 -14.21
C ALA A 237 25.36 4.56 -14.33
N ALA A 238 24.09 4.85 -14.01
CA ALA A 238 23.57 6.21 -13.97
C ALA A 238 23.97 7.01 -12.70
N GLY A 239 24.71 6.41 -11.76
CA GLY A 239 25.09 7.05 -10.49
C GLY A 239 23.92 7.24 -9.53
N LEU A 240 22.81 6.55 -9.76
CA LEU A 240 21.61 6.57 -8.92
C LEU A 240 21.66 5.52 -7.80
N ALA A 241 22.45 4.46 -7.95
CA ALA A 241 22.76 3.52 -6.89
C ALA A 241 24.15 3.82 -6.33
N TYR A 242 24.27 3.94 -5.01
CA TYR A 242 25.53 4.26 -4.32
C TYR A 242 25.56 3.66 -2.92
N GLN A 243 26.75 3.54 -2.33
CA GLN A 243 26.90 3.10 -0.95
C GLN A 243 27.18 4.29 -0.01
N ALA A 244 26.57 4.25 1.16
CA ALA A 244 26.80 5.23 2.23
C ALA A 244 26.66 4.57 3.59
N GLU A 245 27.43 5.08 4.57
CA GLU A 245 27.20 4.76 5.97
C GLU A 245 26.06 5.62 6.48
N VAL A 246 24.96 4.97 6.86
CA VAL A 246 23.72 5.63 7.30
C VAL A 246 23.19 5.00 8.58
N PRO A 247 22.54 5.79 9.47
CA PRO A 247 21.87 5.23 10.64
C PRO A 247 20.63 4.43 10.19
N VAL A 248 20.67 3.12 10.42
CA VAL A 248 19.61 2.18 10.07
C VAL A 248 18.81 1.72 11.27
N ASN A 249 17.59 1.26 11.05
CA ASN A 249 16.75 0.62 12.07
C ASN A 249 17.10 -0.87 12.12
N TRP A 250 17.99 -1.24 13.03
CA TRP A 250 18.40 -2.62 13.24
C TRP A 250 17.49 -3.32 14.23
N CYS A 251 16.99 -4.49 13.86
CA CYS A 251 16.22 -5.35 14.75
C CYS A 251 17.02 -6.62 15.09
N PRO A 252 17.63 -6.73 16.28
CA PRO A 252 18.45 -7.88 16.64
C PRO A 252 17.70 -9.20 16.61
N ALA A 253 16.42 -9.19 17.02
CA ALA A 253 15.58 -10.40 17.04
C ALA A 253 15.24 -10.94 15.66
N LEU A 254 15.15 -10.06 14.66
CA LEU A 254 14.93 -10.42 13.27
C LEU A 254 16.23 -10.54 12.47
N GLY A 255 17.36 -10.09 13.04
CA GLY A 255 18.68 -10.10 12.42
C GLY A 255 18.75 -9.33 11.09
N THR A 256 18.00 -8.23 10.97
CA THR A 256 17.92 -7.46 9.72
C THR A 256 17.64 -5.98 9.95
N VAL A 257 18.00 -5.17 8.96
CA VAL A 257 17.59 -3.77 8.86
C VAL A 257 16.13 -3.69 8.42
N LEU A 258 15.39 -2.82 9.07
CA LEU A 258 14.00 -2.51 8.76
C LEU A 258 13.89 -1.13 8.11
N ALA A 259 13.01 -1.00 7.13
CA ALA A 259 12.61 0.30 6.60
C ALA A 259 11.85 1.11 7.69
N ASN A 260 11.76 2.42 7.51
CA ASN A 260 11.06 3.26 8.50
C ASN A 260 9.59 2.86 8.67
N GLU A 261 8.98 2.39 7.61
CA GLU A 261 7.59 1.94 7.51
C GLU A 261 7.36 0.60 8.23
N GLU A 262 8.41 -0.20 8.41
CA GLU A 262 8.40 -1.49 9.12
C GLU A 262 8.60 -1.34 10.64
N VAL A 263 8.70 -0.08 11.14
CA VAL A 263 8.91 0.22 12.57
C VAL A 263 7.72 1.02 13.11
N VAL A 264 7.02 0.44 14.10
CA VAL A 264 5.88 1.06 14.77
C VAL A 264 6.22 1.23 16.25
N ASP A 265 6.21 2.47 16.74
CA ASP A 265 6.50 2.79 18.17
C ASP A 265 7.85 2.26 18.69
N GLY A 266 8.86 2.19 17.82
CA GLY A 266 10.20 1.67 18.18
C GLY A 266 10.30 0.14 18.21
N LEU A 267 9.23 -0.53 17.77
CA LEU A 267 9.16 -1.98 17.64
C LEU A 267 9.01 -2.37 16.17
N SER A 268 9.47 -3.55 15.80
CA SER A 268 9.21 -4.11 14.48
C SER A 268 7.71 -4.35 14.30
N GLU A 269 7.15 -4.01 13.14
CA GLU A 269 5.74 -4.34 12.79
C GLU A 269 5.48 -5.85 12.94
N ARG A 270 6.47 -6.66 12.57
CA ARG A 270 6.42 -8.11 12.75
C ARG A 270 7.08 -8.52 14.05
N GLY A 271 6.31 -9.20 14.90
CA GLY A 271 6.78 -9.76 16.14
C GLY A 271 6.92 -8.77 17.31
N GLY A 272 6.78 -7.47 17.07
CA GLY A 272 6.85 -6.45 18.13
C GLY A 272 8.20 -6.39 18.83
N HIS A 273 9.31 -6.67 18.13
CA HIS A 273 10.65 -6.71 18.70
C HIS A 273 11.28 -5.31 18.80
N PRO A 274 12.06 -5.02 19.83
CA PRO A 274 12.78 -3.76 19.94
C PRO A 274 13.70 -3.49 18.75
N VAL A 275 13.67 -2.25 18.26
CA VAL A 275 14.51 -1.77 17.16
C VAL A 275 15.46 -0.72 17.69
N MET A 276 16.74 -0.82 17.30
CA MET A 276 17.78 0.15 17.67
C MET A 276 18.37 0.82 16.43
N ARG A 277 18.85 2.04 16.58
CA ARG A 277 19.60 2.72 15.52
C ARG A 277 21.08 2.42 15.63
N MET A 278 21.68 2.05 14.48
CA MET A 278 23.13 1.87 14.36
C MET A 278 23.61 2.34 12.99
N PRO A 279 24.82 2.88 12.87
CA PRO A 279 25.42 3.18 11.58
C PRO A 279 25.78 1.88 10.88
N LEU A 280 25.42 1.79 9.61
CA LEU A 280 25.77 0.64 8.77
C LEU A 280 25.93 1.09 7.32
N ARG A 281 26.96 0.58 6.65
CA ARG A 281 27.17 0.81 5.21
C ARG A 281 26.09 0.09 4.41
N GLN A 282 25.39 0.84 3.59
CA GLN A 282 24.19 0.34 2.87
C GLN A 282 24.16 0.82 1.42
N TRP A 283 23.58 0.02 0.54
CA TRP A 283 23.17 0.48 -0.77
C TRP A 283 21.98 1.43 -0.64
N MET A 284 22.07 2.54 -1.35
CA MET A 284 21.06 3.59 -1.40
C MET A 284 20.68 3.84 -2.86
N LEU A 285 19.39 4.09 -3.13
CA LEU A 285 18.93 4.59 -4.43
C LEU A 285 18.52 6.04 -4.31
N ARG A 286 19.04 6.89 -5.20
CA ARG A 286 18.86 8.35 -5.22
C ARG A 286 17.49 8.76 -5.77
N ILE A 287 16.41 8.31 -5.14
CA ILE A 287 15.03 8.67 -5.50
C ILE A 287 14.80 10.17 -5.36
N THR A 288 15.55 10.86 -4.50
CA THR A 288 15.47 12.31 -4.30
C THR A 288 15.80 13.09 -5.58
N ALA A 289 16.63 12.53 -6.47
CA ALA A 289 16.92 13.12 -7.77
C ALA A 289 15.68 13.22 -8.69
N TYR A 290 14.66 12.43 -8.42
CA TYR A 290 13.39 12.38 -9.17
C TYR A 290 12.23 13.06 -8.44
N ALA A 291 12.46 13.67 -7.27
CA ALA A 291 11.40 14.22 -6.43
C ALA A 291 10.48 15.21 -7.15
N ASP A 292 11.04 16.16 -7.90
CA ASP A 292 10.26 17.15 -8.68
C ASP A 292 9.44 16.48 -9.79
N ARG A 293 10.01 15.52 -10.52
CA ARG A 293 9.30 14.82 -11.60
C ARG A 293 8.19 13.91 -11.03
N LEU A 294 8.44 13.23 -9.90
CA LEU A 294 7.42 12.46 -9.20
C LEU A 294 6.23 13.33 -8.78
N LEU A 295 6.48 14.59 -8.41
CA LEU A 295 5.41 15.56 -8.10
C LEU A 295 4.74 16.14 -9.35
N ALA A 296 5.52 16.49 -10.36
CA ALA A 296 5.03 17.17 -11.57
C ALA A 296 4.04 16.30 -12.36
N ASP A 297 4.25 14.99 -12.36
CA ASP A 297 3.42 14.07 -13.13
C ASP A 297 2.16 13.57 -12.37
N LEU A 298 2.02 13.84 -11.05
CA LEU A 298 0.83 13.45 -10.28
C LEU A 298 -0.50 13.95 -10.89
N PRO A 299 -0.61 15.18 -11.43
CA PRO A 299 -1.86 15.66 -12.02
C PRO A 299 -2.29 14.91 -13.29
N THR A 300 -1.39 14.13 -13.93
CA THR A 300 -1.70 13.36 -15.13
C THR A 300 -2.35 12.01 -14.84
N LEU A 301 -2.40 11.61 -13.56
CA LEU A 301 -2.86 10.31 -13.11
C LEU A 301 -4.32 10.34 -12.67
N ASP A 302 -5.11 9.35 -13.12
CA ASP A 302 -6.49 9.11 -12.65
C ASP A 302 -6.47 8.25 -11.36
N TRP A 303 -5.91 8.85 -10.30
CA TRP A 303 -5.77 8.21 -9.00
C TRP A 303 -6.65 8.90 -7.96
N ASP A 304 -6.98 8.16 -6.88
CA ASP A 304 -7.71 8.74 -5.77
C ASP A 304 -6.96 9.96 -5.19
N PRO A 305 -7.62 11.10 -4.98
CA PRO A 305 -7.00 12.30 -4.41
C PRO A 305 -6.25 12.03 -3.10
N ALA A 306 -6.76 11.13 -2.25
CA ALA A 306 -6.09 10.78 -0.99
C ALA A 306 -4.73 10.10 -1.23
N ILE A 307 -4.60 9.27 -2.26
CA ILE A 307 -3.34 8.62 -2.64
C ILE A 307 -2.35 9.65 -3.21
N LEU A 308 -2.85 10.53 -4.08
CA LEU A 308 -2.03 11.63 -4.63
C LEU A 308 -1.51 12.55 -3.52
N ASP A 309 -2.35 12.88 -2.55
CA ASP A 309 -1.97 13.69 -1.39
C ASP A 309 -0.98 12.99 -0.47
N GLN A 310 -1.13 11.68 -0.26
CA GLN A 310 -0.15 10.88 0.48
C GLN A 310 1.24 10.96 -0.20
N GLN A 311 1.33 10.75 -1.52
CA GLN A 311 2.60 10.87 -2.24
C GLN A 311 3.16 12.28 -2.18
N ARG A 312 2.33 13.31 -2.39
CA ARG A 312 2.73 14.72 -2.29
C ARG A 312 3.29 15.07 -0.92
N ASN A 313 2.61 14.64 0.13
CA ASN A 313 3.02 14.88 1.51
C ASN A 313 4.27 14.08 1.91
N TRP A 314 4.43 12.87 1.37
CA TRP A 314 5.62 12.03 1.59
C TRP A 314 6.85 12.63 0.94
N ILE A 315 6.74 13.05 -0.31
CA ILE A 315 7.82 13.77 -1.01
C ILE A 315 8.10 15.09 -0.29
N GLY A 316 7.07 15.80 0.13
CA GLY A 316 7.14 16.94 1.03
C GLY A 316 8.08 18.03 0.53
N ARG A 317 7.92 18.45 -0.74
CA ARG A 317 8.67 19.58 -1.32
C ARG A 317 8.39 20.85 -0.54
N SER A 318 9.43 21.50 -0.11
CA SER A 318 9.37 22.79 0.58
C SER A 318 10.38 23.76 -0.01
N GLU A 319 9.95 24.98 -0.23
CA GLU A 319 10.81 26.09 -0.66
C GLU A 319 11.15 26.96 0.53
N GLY A 320 12.39 27.41 0.57
CA GLY A 320 12.89 28.22 1.68
C GLY A 320 14.25 28.81 1.41
N ALA A 321 14.99 29.10 2.45
CA ALA A 321 16.34 29.62 2.37
C ALA A 321 17.31 28.83 3.24
N ALA A 322 18.50 28.59 2.71
CA ALA A 322 19.68 28.22 3.50
C ALA A 322 20.39 29.51 3.90
N ILE A 323 20.55 29.74 5.19
CA ILE A 323 21.07 30.98 5.77
C ILE A 323 22.30 30.66 6.60
N SER A 324 23.39 31.34 6.36
CA SER A 324 24.65 31.18 7.08
C SER A 324 24.70 32.12 8.30
N PHE A 325 24.86 31.53 9.48
CA PHE A 325 25.04 32.25 10.73
C PHE A 325 26.51 32.15 11.18
N PRO A 326 27.33 33.18 10.98
CA PRO A 326 28.74 33.14 11.40
C PRO A 326 28.87 32.92 12.90
N LEU A 327 29.79 32.08 13.30
CA LEU A 327 30.08 31.84 14.73
C LEU A 327 30.90 32.98 15.34
N THR A 328 30.67 33.25 16.61
CA THR A 328 31.59 34.05 17.40
C THR A 328 32.91 33.30 17.59
N GLN A 329 34.01 34.03 17.83
CA GLN A 329 35.32 33.40 18.07
C GLN A 329 35.22 32.32 19.15
N ARG A 330 35.93 31.20 18.94
CA ARG A 330 36.03 30.13 19.95
C ARG A 330 36.54 30.72 21.26
N PRO A 331 35.88 30.45 22.40
CA PRO A 331 36.48 30.76 23.71
C PRO A 331 37.80 30.00 23.83
N ASP A 332 38.89 30.70 24.19
CA ASP A 332 40.24 30.14 24.26
C ASP A 332 40.28 28.87 25.10
N ALA A 333 40.63 27.78 24.49
CA ALA A 333 40.90 26.49 25.14
C ALA A 333 42.35 26.46 25.63
N SER A 334 42.68 27.28 26.62
CA SER A 334 43.94 27.13 27.31
C SER A 334 43.90 25.89 28.18
N GLY A 335 44.40 24.75 27.64
CA GLY A 335 44.63 23.54 28.44
C GLY A 335 44.15 22.20 27.88
N ALA A 336 43.66 22.05 26.68
CA ALA A 336 43.19 20.75 26.15
C ALA A 336 44.26 20.02 25.34
N SER A 337 44.67 18.87 25.82
CA SER A 337 45.73 17.97 25.29
C SER A 337 45.22 16.94 24.28
N ALA A 338 44.18 17.24 23.49
CA ALA A 338 43.78 16.41 22.36
C ALA A 338 43.32 17.36 21.24
N SER A 339 43.68 17.08 19.99
CA SER A 339 43.24 17.88 18.83
C SER A 339 41.71 17.95 18.79
N PRO A 340 41.09 19.08 19.16
CA PRO A 340 39.66 19.18 19.14
C PRO A 340 39.16 19.15 17.67
N PRO A 341 37.94 18.71 17.40
CA PRO A 341 37.37 18.76 16.07
C PRO A 341 37.41 20.22 15.53
N PRO A 342 37.56 20.42 14.20
CA PRO A 342 37.65 21.75 13.63
C PRO A 342 36.41 22.57 14.00
N TYR A 343 36.62 23.77 14.55
CA TYR A 343 35.53 24.70 14.88
C TYR A 343 34.95 25.28 13.56
N PRO A 344 33.67 25.16 13.29
CA PRO A 344 33.09 25.64 12.04
C PRO A 344 33.08 27.20 12.03
N GLU A 345 33.22 27.77 10.84
CA GLU A 345 33.17 29.26 10.69
C GLU A 345 31.73 29.78 10.81
N ALA A 346 30.75 28.99 10.41
CA ALA A 346 29.33 29.34 10.44
C ALA A 346 28.45 28.08 10.57
N ILE A 347 27.21 28.26 11.01
CA ILE A 347 26.14 27.28 10.99
C ILE A 347 25.19 27.61 9.82
N GLU A 348 25.02 26.69 8.86
CA GLU A 348 23.99 26.81 7.84
C GLU A 348 22.66 26.31 8.38
N VAL A 349 21.66 27.17 8.38
CA VAL A 349 20.29 26.90 8.82
C VAL A 349 19.36 26.86 7.63
N TYR A 350 18.47 25.89 7.56
CA TYR A 350 17.37 25.89 6.57
C TYR A 350 16.06 26.34 7.22
N THR A 351 15.36 27.26 6.56
CA THR A 351 14.03 27.71 6.98
C THR A 351 13.07 27.84 5.80
N THR A 352 11.82 27.45 5.99
CA THR A 352 10.69 27.70 5.08
C THR A 352 10.06 29.08 5.29
N ARG A 353 10.55 29.83 6.29
CA ARG A 353 10.05 31.12 6.71
C ARG A 353 11.17 32.18 6.74
N PRO A 354 11.83 32.46 5.58
CA PRO A 354 12.84 33.52 5.54
C PRO A 354 12.30 34.88 5.97
N ASP A 355 10.99 35.14 5.74
CA ASP A 355 10.26 36.34 6.17
C ASP A 355 10.34 36.60 7.67
N THR A 356 10.59 35.58 8.50
CA THR A 356 10.72 35.71 9.95
C THR A 356 12.14 35.87 10.44
N LEU A 357 13.14 36.06 9.55
CA LEU A 357 14.55 36.14 9.90
C LEU A 357 14.83 37.08 11.08
N PHE A 358 14.25 38.29 11.09
CA PHE A 358 14.44 39.28 12.17
C PHE A 358 13.79 38.88 13.51
N GLY A 359 12.96 37.83 13.52
CA GLY A 359 12.36 37.22 14.71
C GLY A 359 13.21 36.12 15.33
N ALA A 360 14.33 35.75 14.70
CA ALA A 360 15.23 34.75 15.23
C ALA A 360 15.89 35.21 16.53
N THR A 361 15.79 34.41 17.59
CA THR A 361 16.29 34.75 18.93
C THR A 361 17.29 33.74 19.46
N PHE A 362 17.36 32.53 18.90
CA PHE A 362 18.39 31.54 19.17
C PHE A 362 18.49 30.56 17.99
N LEU A 363 19.58 29.78 17.94
CA LEU A 363 19.75 28.66 17.02
C LEU A 363 19.60 27.35 17.76
N VAL A 364 19.08 26.33 17.06
CA VAL A 364 18.99 24.97 17.59
C VAL A 364 19.60 23.98 16.62
N LEU A 365 20.51 23.15 17.12
CA LEU A 365 21.15 22.06 16.40
C LEU A 365 20.48 20.74 16.78
N ALA A 366 20.34 19.85 15.81
CA ALA A 366 20.00 18.48 16.09
C ALA A 366 21.12 17.82 16.94
N PRO A 367 20.82 16.90 17.84
CA PRO A 367 21.82 16.18 18.62
C PRO A 367 22.90 15.51 17.75
N GLU A 368 22.55 14.98 16.60
CA GLU A 368 23.43 14.34 15.64
C GLU A 368 24.14 15.29 14.65
N HIS A 369 23.88 16.59 14.74
CA HIS A 369 24.52 17.55 13.84
C HIS A 369 26.04 17.61 14.09
N PRO A 370 26.90 17.56 13.05
CA PRO A 370 28.36 17.51 13.22
C PRO A 370 28.95 18.65 14.05
N ALA A 371 28.34 19.84 13.99
CA ALA A 371 28.77 20.99 14.76
C ALA A 371 28.41 20.92 16.25
N THR A 372 27.43 20.07 16.67
CA THR A 372 26.88 20.11 18.04
C THR A 372 27.96 19.94 19.11
N LEU A 373 28.80 18.92 18.96
CA LEU A 373 29.90 18.69 19.87
C LEU A 373 31.10 19.66 19.64
N ALA A 374 31.28 20.08 18.38
CA ALA A 374 32.39 20.98 18.03
C ALA A 374 32.24 22.40 18.59
N VAL A 375 30.98 22.89 18.69
CA VAL A 375 30.70 24.24 19.22
C VAL A 375 30.53 24.27 20.75
N ALA A 376 30.40 23.12 21.40
CA ALA A 376 30.27 23.07 22.86
C ALA A 376 31.49 23.66 23.55
N THR A 377 31.24 24.59 24.47
CA THR A 377 32.31 25.19 25.28
C THR A 377 32.82 24.17 26.30
N PRO A 378 34.09 24.27 26.75
CA PRO A 378 34.69 23.27 27.65
C PRO A 378 33.89 23.01 28.94
N ASP A 379 33.23 24.03 29.47
CA ASP A 379 32.35 23.92 30.65
C ASP A 379 31.01 23.26 30.38
N ARG A 380 30.55 23.17 29.10
CA ARG A 380 29.30 22.56 28.68
C ARG A 380 29.49 21.21 27.96
N ALA A 381 30.73 20.89 27.57
CA ALA A 381 30.99 19.72 26.70
C ALA A 381 30.47 18.41 27.29
N ALA A 382 30.63 18.16 28.59
CA ALA A 382 30.15 16.93 29.23
C ALA A 382 28.63 16.82 29.25
N GLU A 383 27.92 17.93 29.52
CA GLU A 383 26.45 17.99 29.52
C GLU A 383 25.88 17.79 28.10
N VAL A 384 26.46 18.47 27.11
CA VAL A 384 26.07 18.32 25.70
C VAL A 384 26.32 16.91 25.23
N GLN A 385 27.45 16.29 25.54
CA GLN A 385 27.76 14.91 25.14
C GLN A 385 26.78 13.90 25.74
N ALA A 386 26.44 14.06 27.03
CA ALA A 386 25.46 13.19 27.69
C ALA A 386 24.07 13.33 27.05
N TYR A 387 23.64 14.56 26.74
CA TYR A 387 22.38 14.84 26.08
C TYR A 387 22.31 14.24 24.66
N VAL A 388 23.37 14.43 23.87
CA VAL A 388 23.50 13.86 22.52
C VAL A 388 23.36 12.35 22.56
N ALA A 389 24.08 11.67 23.47
CA ALA A 389 24.02 10.22 23.61
C ALA A 389 22.59 9.71 23.96
N ALA A 390 21.90 10.40 24.87
CA ALA A 390 20.55 10.06 25.27
C ALA A 390 19.52 10.32 24.15
N ALA A 391 19.68 11.42 23.41
CA ALA A 391 18.77 11.81 22.34
C ALA A 391 18.90 10.94 21.09
N THR A 392 20.15 10.59 20.70
CA THR A 392 20.41 9.76 19.52
C THR A 392 19.97 8.29 19.69
N ALA A 393 19.81 7.83 20.93
CA ALA A 393 19.25 6.52 21.22
C ALA A 393 17.74 6.42 20.96
N LYS A 394 17.03 7.55 20.86
CA LYS A 394 15.59 7.61 20.62
C LYS A 394 15.25 7.64 19.13
N SER A 395 14.13 7.04 18.74
CA SER A 395 13.57 7.21 17.39
C SER A 395 13.00 8.62 17.18
N ASP A 396 12.90 9.06 15.91
CA ASP A 396 12.33 10.37 15.56
C ASP A 396 10.91 10.57 16.13
N ARG A 397 10.10 9.50 16.16
CA ARG A 397 8.75 9.51 16.73
C ARG A 397 8.76 9.66 18.26
N GLN A 398 9.65 8.95 18.94
CA GLN A 398 9.83 9.11 20.40
C GLN A 398 10.30 10.52 20.75
N ARG A 399 11.23 11.09 19.96
CA ARG A 399 11.71 12.46 20.11
C ARG A 399 10.58 13.47 19.91
N ALA A 400 9.73 13.29 18.91
CA ALA A 400 8.56 14.14 18.66
C ALA A 400 7.52 14.08 19.80
N ALA A 401 7.45 12.95 20.53
CA ALA A 401 6.53 12.75 21.65
C ALA A 401 7.11 13.15 23.02
N SER A 402 8.45 13.34 23.13
CA SER A 402 9.17 13.53 24.41
C SER A 402 9.02 14.93 25.03
N GLY A 403 8.31 15.85 24.38
CA GLY A 403 8.28 17.26 24.79
C GLY A 403 9.53 18.03 24.34
N VAL A 404 9.60 19.31 24.72
CA VAL A 404 10.67 20.21 24.27
C VAL A 404 11.81 20.23 25.30
N THR A 405 12.85 19.41 25.06
CA THR A 405 14.06 19.39 25.89
C THR A 405 15.29 19.86 25.11
N GLY A 406 16.28 20.41 25.77
CA GLY A 406 17.53 20.82 25.13
C GLY A 406 18.59 21.29 26.10
N VAL A 407 19.81 21.44 25.60
CA VAL A 407 21.00 21.91 26.37
C VAL A 407 21.65 23.06 25.63
N PHE A 408 22.04 24.09 26.37
CA PHE A 408 22.83 25.22 25.86
C PHE A 408 24.27 24.79 25.62
N THR A 409 24.78 25.04 24.41
CA THR A 409 26.17 24.66 24.05
C THR A 409 27.25 25.57 24.63
N GLY A 410 26.89 26.72 25.15
CA GLY A 410 27.82 27.79 25.59
C GLY A 410 28.26 28.73 24.45
N ALA A 411 28.01 28.36 23.19
CA ALA A 411 28.42 29.14 22.01
C ALA A 411 27.32 30.06 21.50
N TYR A 412 27.73 31.03 20.70
CA TYR A 412 26.83 31.98 20.02
C TYR A 412 27.15 32.11 18.54
N ALA A 413 26.15 32.37 17.75
CA ALA A 413 26.26 32.73 16.34
C ALA A 413 25.78 34.17 16.12
N LEU A 414 26.29 34.83 15.10
CA LEU A 414 25.89 36.20 14.76
C LEU A 414 24.72 36.18 13.78
N HIS A 415 23.65 36.88 14.13
CA HIS A 415 22.54 37.11 13.22
C HIS A 415 23.02 37.76 11.91
N PRO A 416 22.76 37.24 10.73
CA PRO A 416 23.36 37.70 9.47
C PRO A 416 23.04 39.17 9.14
N ALA A 417 21.86 39.66 9.55
CA ALA A 417 21.42 41.03 9.27
C ALA A 417 21.74 42.04 10.42
N THR A 418 21.42 41.65 11.67
CA THR A 418 21.59 42.58 12.83
C THR A 418 22.91 42.47 13.51
N ARG A 419 23.67 41.39 13.27
CA ARG A 419 24.93 41.06 13.98
C ARG A 419 24.79 40.81 15.49
N GLU A 420 23.58 40.72 15.98
CA GLU A 420 23.28 40.32 17.36
C GLU A 420 23.76 38.90 17.64
N PRO A 421 24.35 38.59 18.79
CA PRO A 421 24.74 37.25 19.17
C PRO A 421 23.50 36.43 19.57
N LEU A 422 23.29 35.30 18.92
CA LEU A 422 22.20 34.34 19.18
C LEU A 422 22.78 33.09 19.85
N PRO A 423 22.26 32.66 21.03
CA PRO A 423 22.76 31.46 21.72
C PRO A 423 22.43 30.21 20.90
N ILE A 424 23.36 29.25 20.91
CA ILE A 424 23.22 27.97 20.21
C ILE A 424 22.85 26.88 21.21
N TRP A 425 21.73 26.21 20.94
CA TRP A 425 21.20 25.09 21.70
C TRP A 425 21.28 23.80 20.92
N THR A 426 21.26 22.65 21.59
CA THR A 426 20.92 21.36 20.98
C THR A 426 19.62 20.83 21.57
N ALA A 427 18.71 20.31 20.74
CA ALA A 427 17.41 19.87 21.20
C ALA A 427 16.83 18.71 20.35
N GLU A 428 16.08 17.82 21.02
CA GLU A 428 15.50 16.62 20.40
C GLU A 428 14.44 16.93 19.33
N TYR A 429 13.77 18.09 19.40
CA TYR A 429 12.72 18.41 18.42
C TYR A 429 13.27 18.84 17.04
N VAL A 430 14.58 19.03 16.92
CA VAL A 430 15.28 19.27 15.65
C VAL A 430 15.83 17.94 15.13
N LEU A 431 15.48 17.60 13.89
CA LEU A 431 15.90 16.35 13.27
C LEU A 431 17.09 16.60 12.34
N GLY A 432 18.20 15.86 12.54
CA GLY A 432 19.42 16.02 11.75
C GLY A 432 19.26 15.66 10.28
N ALA A 433 18.28 14.81 9.96
CA ALA A 433 18.02 14.37 8.60
C ALA A 433 17.08 15.31 7.82
N TYR A 434 16.58 16.40 8.41
CA TYR A 434 15.73 17.37 7.73
C TYR A 434 16.45 18.73 7.62
N GLY A 435 16.46 19.29 6.41
CA GLY A 435 17.13 20.57 6.15
C GLY A 435 18.66 20.46 6.25
N THR A 436 19.23 21.25 7.15
CA THR A 436 20.66 21.21 7.51
C THR A 436 20.89 20.53 8.85
N GLY A 437 19.83 20.07 9.55
CA GLY A 437 19.94 19.64 10.95
C GLY A 437 20.09 20.81 11.92
N ALA A 438 19.92 22.05 11.46
CA ALA A 438 19.97 23.27 12.24
C ALA A 438 18.80 24.18 11.89
N ILE A 439 18.21 24.84 12.89
CA ILE A 439 17.13 25.79 12.71
C ILE A 439 17.45 27.13 13.35
N MET A 440 16.94 28.21 12.78
CA MET A 440 16.76 29.46 13.47
C MET A 440 15.42 29.42 14.21
N ALA A 441 15.42 29.60 15.51
CA ALA A 441 14.21 29.56 16.31
C ALA A 441 13.50 30.92 16.31
N VAL A 442 12.21 30.88 16.03
CA VAL A 442 11.35 32.07 15.93
C VAL A 442 10.11 31.93 16.85
N PRO A 443 10.26 32.06 18.15
CA PRO A 443 9.25 31.72 19.16
C PRO A 443 7.90 32.44 19.01
N ALA A 444 7.86 33.59 18.34
CA ALA A 444 6.62 34.29 18.05
C ALA A 444 5.85 33.70 16.86
N HIS A 445 6.43 32.75 16.08
CA HIS A 445 5.93 32.28 14.80
C HIS A 445 5.98 30.76 14.61
N ASP A 446 6.51 30.00 15.58
CA ASP A 446 6.53 28.53 15.63
C ASP A 446 6.19 28.06 17.04
N GLU A 447 5.20 27.17 17.16
CA GLU A 447 4.71 26.70 18.46
C GLU A 447 5.74 25.88 19.25
N ARG A 448 6.63 25.12 18.58
CA ARG A 448 7.68 24.34 19.25
C ARG A 448 8.76 25.26 19.77
N ASP A 449 9.16 26.25 18.99
CA ASP A 449 10.12 27.27 19.40
C ASP A 449 9.54 28.11 20.56
N ALA A 450 8.24 28.42 20.54
CA ALA A 450 7.55 29.11 21.63
C ALA A 450 7.57 28.30 22.92
N ALA A 451 7.24 27.01 22.86
CA ALA A 451 7.29 26.11 24.01
C ALA A 451 8.72 25.98 24.58
N PHE A 452 9.72 25.83 23.68
CA PHE A 452 11.12 25.79 24.08
C PHE A 452 11.58 27.10 24.74
N ALA A 453 11.26 28.23 24.10
CA ALA A 453 11.61 29.54 24.64
C ALA A 453 10.95 29.80 26.02
N ALA A 454 9.71 29.38 26.21
CA ALA A 454 9.04 29.49 27.51
C ALA A 454 9.72 28.64 28.58
N GLN A 455 10.12 27.41 28.29
CA GLN A 455 10.78 26.49 29.21
C GLN A 455 12.16 27.02 29.65
N TYR A 456 12.92 27.53 28.69
CA TYR A 456 14.28 28.03 28.98
C TYR A 456 14.40 29.54 29.16
N ARG A 457 13.25 30.25 29.22
CA ARG A 457 13.14 31.72 29.39
C ARG A 457 13.93 32.51 28.36
N LEU A 458 13.88 32.05 27.10
CA LEU A 458 14.51 32.72 25.98
C LEU A 458 13.62 33.86 25.43
N PRO A 459 14.20 34.87 24.79
CA PRO A 459 13.45 35.99 24.26
C PRO A 459 12.55 35.55 23.08
N SER A 460 11.41 36.23 22.93
CA SER A 460 10.48 36.08 21.81
C SER A 460 10.29 37.43 21.14
N ARG A 461 10.38 37.46 19.79
CA ARG A 461 10.26 38.66 18.97
C ARG A 461 9.27 38.47 17.83
N ALA A 462 8.12 39.15 17.92
CA ALA A 462 7.13 39.11 16.83
C ALA A 462 7.53 40.06 15.69
N VAL A 463 7.54 39.55 14.45
CA VAL A 463 7.94 40.29 13.25
C VAL A 463 6.91 40.18 12.14
N VAL A 464 5.93 39.27 12.25
CA VAL A 464 4.81 39.10 11.33
C VAL A 464 3.51 39.30 12.10
N ARG A 465 2.53 40.04 11.54
CA ARG A 465 1.17 40.13 12.06
C ARG A 465 0.29 39.17 11.28
N ASP A 466 -0.47 38.36 12.00
CA ASP A 466 -1.47 37.51 11.42
C ASP A 466 -2.66 38.33 10.92
N GLY A 467 -2.99 38.22 9.64
CA GLY A 467 -4.17 38.83 9.01
C GLY A 467 -4.87 37.76 8.14
N GLU A 468 -6.15 37.95 7.80
CA GLU A 468 -7.01 37.01 7.09
C GLU A 468 -6.50 36.55 5.71
N ALA A 469 -5.42 37.11 5.17
CA ALA A 469 -4.83 36.76 3.88
C ALA A 469 -3.30 36.70 3.92
N GLY A 470 -2.73 35.85 4.77
CA GLY A 470 -1.32 35.43 4.63
C GLY A 470 -0.28 36.24 5.37
N GLY A 471 -0.62 36.99 6.41
CA GLY A 471 0.31 37.68 7.29
C GLY A 471 1.18 38.75 6.60
N THR A 472 1.34 39.91 7.19
CA THR A 472 2.27 40.94 6.72
C THR A 472 3.41 41.14 7.71
N VAL A 473 4.63 41.36 7.20
CA VAL A 473 5.77 41.68 8.07
C VAL A 473 5.56 43.05 8.68
N ALA A 474 5.67 43.13 9.98
CA ALA A 474 5.36 44.33 10.79
C ALA A 474 6.58 44.89 11.54
N CYS A 475 7.79 44.48 11.18
CA CYS A 475 9.02 45.02 11.76
C CYS A 475 9.67 45.99 10.79
N ALA A 476 10.24 47.06 11.32
CA ALA A 476 11.17 47.87 10.56
C ALA A 476 12.39 47.02 10.24
N SER A 477 12.80 46.93 8.96
CA SER A 477 13.99 46.23 8.57
C SER A 477 15.22 46.97 9.10
N ALA A 478 15.98 46.31 9.94
CA ALA A 478 17.18 46.88 10.52
C ALA A 478 18.43 46.70 9.63
N ALA A 479 18.32 46.16 8.44
CA ALA A 479 19.44 45.83 7.55
C ALA A 479 19.53 46.85 6.40
N PRO A 480 20.76 47.35 6.10
CA PRO A 480 20.95 48.21 4.93
C PRO A 480 20.52 47.50 3.62
N GLY A 481 19.62 48.16 2.89
CA GLY A 481 19.11 47.66 1.60
C GLY A 481 18.09 46.53 1.69
N LEU A 482 17.44 46.36 2.85
CA LEU A 482 16.31 45.42 3.03
C LEU A 482 15.18 46.09 3.80
N THR A 483 14.00 46.22 3.19
CA THR A 483 12.78 46.72 3.80
C THR A 483 11.69 45.65 3.65
N LEU A 484 11.14 45.16 4.75
CA LEU A 484 10.12 44.11 4.76
C LEU A 484 8.74 44.61 5.25
N ASP A 485 8.68 45.85 5.83
CA ASP A 485 7.44 46.41 6.37
C ASP A 485 6.33 46.49 5.35
N GLY A 486 5.20 45.85 5.68
CA GLY A 486 4.00 45.85 4.83
C GLY A 486 4.01 44.83 3.70
N LEU A 487 5.10 44.09 3.49
CA LEU A 487 5.15 43.03 2.47
C LEU A 487 4.37 41.82 2.91
N GLY A 488 3.72 41.17 1.94
CA GLY A 488 3.15 39.84 2.12
C GLY A 488 4.24 38.81 2.35
N ARG A 489 3.89 37.65 2.96
CA ARG A 489 4.83 36.58 3.28
C ARG A 489 5.72 36.16 2.10
N ALA A 490 5.13 35.93 0.91
CA ALA A 490 5.87 35.48 -0.26
C ALA A 490 6.84 36.54 -0.78
N GLU A 491 6.43 37.81 -0.77
CA GLU A 491 7.26 38.95 -1.18
C GLU A 491 8.41 39.18 -0.20
N ALA A 492 8.12 39.13 1.10
CA ALA A 492 9.13 39.26 2.15
C ALA A 492 10.16 38.13 2.10
N SER A 493 9.70 36.88 1.93
CA SER A 493 10.59 35.72 1.77
C SER A 493 11.53 35.91 0.59
N ARG A 494 11.03 36.36 -0.56
CA ARG A 494 11.84 36.60 -1.78
C ARG A 494 12.85 37.72 -1.52
N ALA A 495 12.39 38.84 -0.94
CA ALA A 495 13.27 39.99 -0.63
C ALA A 495 14.42 39.60 0.33
N VAL A 496 14.14 38.72 1.32
CA VAL A 496 15.17 38.20 2.21
C VAL A 496 16.16 37.30 1.48
N ILE A 497 15.65 36.39 0.60
CA ILE A 497 16.52 35.51 -0.19
C ILE A 497 17.45 36.33 -1.07
N ASP A 498 16.91 37.24 -1.88
CA ASP A 498 17.66 38.12 -2.77
C ASP A 498 18.73 38.93 -2.01
N TRP A 499 18.37 39.45 -0.82
CA TRP A 499 19.28 40.17 0.03
C TRP A 499 20.42 39.31 0.59
N LEU A 500 20.12 38.05 0.99
CA LEU A 500 21.10 37.09 1.49
C LEU A 500 22.06 36.66 0.37
N GLU A 501 21.54 36.37 -0.84
CA GLU A 501 22.32 35.98 -2.02
C GLU A 501 23.29 37.09 -2.43
N ALA A 502 22.82 38.34 -2.48
CA ALA A 502 23.67 39.49 -2.83
C ALA A 502 24.86 39.68 -1.85
N ARG A 503 24.81 39.10 -0.64
CA ARG A 503 25.85 39.22 0.39
C ARG A 503 26.61 37.95 0.65
N GLY A 504 26.30 36.85 -0.07
CA GLY A 504 26.87 35.52 0.19
C GLY A 504 26.55 34.99 1.58
N ALA A 505 25.47 35.50 2.22
CA ALA A 505 25.03 35.12 3.56
C ALA A 505 23.95 34.01 3.54
N GLY A 506 23.51 33.57 2.35
CA GLY A 506 22.52 32.53 2.18
C GLY A 506 22.08 32.43 0.73
N ARG A 507 21.14 31.51 0.46
CA ARG A 507 20.56 31.29 -0.88
C ARG A 507 19.17 30.68 -0.78
N GLY A 508 18.37 30.87 -1.82
CA GLY A 508 17.16 30.09 -2.01
C GLY A 508 17.47 28.60 -2.10
N ARG A 509 16.65 27.76 -1.46
CA ARG A 509 16.86 26.30 -1.46
C ARG A 509 15.53 25.56 -1.40
N THR A 510 15.35 24.61 -2.30
CA THR A 510 14.28 23.61 -2.22
C THR A 510 14.76 22.41 -1.43
N GLN A 511 13.94 21.92 -0.51
CA GLN A 511 14.18 20.73 0.29
C GLN A 511 13.02 19.75 0.14
N TYR A 512 13.28 18.49 0.39
CA TYR A 512 12.30 17.41 0.36
C TYR A 512 12.31 16.66 1.70
N LYS A 513 11.15 16.18 2.14
CA LYS A 513 11.06 15.22 3.25
C LYS A 513 11.50 13.82 2.79
N LEU A 514 11.28 13.52 1.50
CA LEU A 514 11.74 12.29 0.86
C LEU A 514 13.24 12.12 1.07
N ARG A 515 13.63 10.92 1.45
CA ARG A 515 15.03 10.50 1.59
C ARG A 515 15.35 9.48 0.52
N ASP A 516 16.64 9.31 0.22
CA ASP A 516 17.08 8.24 -0.67
C ASP A 516 16.67 6.89 -0.11
N TRP A 517 16.32 5.98 -1.01
CA TRP A 517 15.77 4.68 -0.64
C TRP A 517 16.87 3.76 -0.13
N LEU A 518 16.72 3.29 1.11
CA LEU A 518 17.59 2.28 1.72
C LEU A 518 17.35 0.92 1.02
N PHE A 519 18.29 0.54 0.17
CA PHE A 519 18.08 -0.53 -0.82
C PHE A 519 18.74 -1.86 -0.49
N ALA A 520 19.46 -2.00 0.61
CA ALA A 520 20.06 -3.26 1.05
C ALA A 520 19.33 -3.89 2.23
N ARG A 521 19.29 -5.23 2.26
CA ARG A 521 18.76 -6.01 3.37
C ARG A 521 19.75 -7.09 3.77
N GLN A 522 19.90 -7.29 5.09
CA GLN A 522 20.73 -8.34 5.66
C GLN A 522 19.88 -9.61 5.74
N ARG A 523 19.61 -10.20 4.57
CA ARG A 523 18.78 -11.41 4.40
C ARG A 523 19.43 -12.37 3.44
N TYR A 524 19.04 -13.64 3.54
CA TYR A 524 19.36 -14.66 2.55
C TYR A 524 18.34 -14.65 1.41
N TRP A 525 17.02 -14.65 1.71
CA TRP A 525 15.98 -14.80 0.72
C TRP A 525 15.61 -13.46 0.06
N GLY A 526 16.37 -13.10 -0.96
CA GLY A 526 16.25 -11.87 -1.73
C GLY A 526 17.15 -11.89 -2.97
N GLU A 527 16.98 -10.93 -3.88
CA GLU A 527 17.79 -10.80 -5.09
C GLU A 527 19.23 -10.42 -4.72
N PRO A 528 20.25 -11.20 -5.14
CA PRO A 528 21.64 -10.82 -4.93
C PRO A 528 22.04 -9.59 -5.73
N PHE A 529 22.89 -8.74 -5.15
CA PHE A 529 23.47 -7.60 -5.86
C PHE A 529 24.51 -8.05 -6.89
N PRO A 530 24.41 -7.63 -8.16
CA PRO A 530 25.33 -8.03 -9.22
C PRO A 530 26.62 -7.20 -9.21
N VAL A 531 27.30 -7.19 -8.06
CA VAL A 531 28.55 -6.44 -7.86
C VAL A 531 29.56 -7.25 -7.05
N VAL A 532 30.83 -6.93 -7.24
CA VAL A 532 31.94 -7.49 -6.48
C VAL A 532 32.83 -6.38 -5.93
N PHE A 533 33.55 -6.66 -4.84
CA PHE A 533 34.55 -5.77 -4.24
C PHE A 533 35.93 -6.38 -4.41
N PRO A 534 36.87 -5.73 -5.13
CA PRO A 534 38.23 -6.16 -5.21
C PRO A 534 38.85 -6.32 -3.83
N LEU A 535 39.71 -7.32 -3.64
CA LEU A 535 40.46 -7.47 -2.40
C LEU A 535 41.82 -6.78 -2.50
N GLY A 536 42.15 -5.97 -1.52
CA GLY A 536 43.44 -5.36 -1.35
C GLY A 536 44.54 -6.40 -0.99
N PRO A 537 45.81 -6.00 -0.97
CA PRO A 537 46.93 -6.88 -0.60
C PRO A 537 46.85 -7.45 0.81
N ASP A 538 46.10 -6.78 1.70
CA ASP A 538 45.82 -7.21 3.08
C ASP A 538 44.59 -8.13 3.18
N GLY A 539 43.90 -8.41 2.06
CA GLY A 539 42.68 -9.20 2.01
C GLY A 539 41.42 -8.41 2.39
N SER A 540 41.53 -7.10 2.62
CA SER A 540 40.36 -6.26 2.88
C SER A 540 39.64 -5.89 1.57
N PRO A 541 38.26 -5.87 1.56
CA PRO A 541 37.55 -5.43 0.38
C PRO A 541 37.70 -3.94 0.12
N ASP A 542 37.87 -3.57 -1.16
CA ASP A 542 37.85 -2.17 -1.59
C ASP A 542 36.50 -1.53 -1.25
N GLN A 543 36.51 -0.24 -1.12
CA GLN A 543 35.28 0.52 -0.93
C GLN A 543 34.50 0.73 -2.23
N THR A 544 35.14 0.56 -3.38
CA THR A 544 34.55 0.75 -4.71
C THR A 544 34.12 -0.60 -5.27
N SER A 545 32.82 -0.70 -5.57
CA SER A 545 32.26 -1.89 -6.19
C SER A 545 32.52 -1.94 -7.70
N VAL A 546 32.68 -3.14 -8.24
CA VAL A 546 32.76 -3.42 -9.67
C VAL A 546 31.49 -4.19 -10.10
N ALA A 547 30.83 -3.70 -11.13
CA ALA A 547 29.63 -4.33 -11.69
C ALA A 547 29.98 -5.66 -12.37
N ILE A 548 29.12 -6.67 -12.20
CA ILE A 548 29.19 -7.91 -12.95
C ILE A 548 28.67 -7.64 -14.38
N PRO A 549 29.31 -8.16 -15.44
CA PRO A 549 28.84 -7.98 -16.82
C PRO A 549 27.42 -8.52 -17.02
N GLU A 550 26.62 -7.85 -17.82
CA GLU A 550 25.24 -8.27 -18.14
C GLU A 550 25.16 -9.70 -18.72
N SER A 551 26.23 -10.16 -19.40
CA SER A 551 26.34 -11.51 -19.95
C SER A 551 26.44 -12.61 -18.88
N GLU A 552 26.84 -12.26 -17.67
CA GLU A 552 26.95 -13.16 -16.52
C GLU A 552 25.71 -13.20 -15.63
N LEU A 553 24.69 -12.40 -15.96
CA LEU A 553 23.41 -12.45 -15.24
C LEU A 553 22.57 -13.65 -15.70
N PRO A 554 21.82 -14.30 -14.79
CA PRO A 554 21.64 -13.92 -13.39
C PRO A 554 22.79 -14.37 -12.49
N LEU A 555 23.19 -13.51 -11.52
CA LEU A 555 23.93 -13.97 -10.37
C LEU A 555 22.98 -14.75 -9.46
N VAL A 556 23.09 -16.08 -9.48
CA VAL A 556 22.15 -16.97 -8.80
C VAL A 556 22.40 -17.01 -7.31
N LEU A 557 21.33 -16.95 -6.52
CA LEU A 557 21.36 -17.12 -5.07
C LEU A 557 21.84 -18.56 -4.76
N PRO A 558 22.88 -18.74 -3.92
CA PRO A 558 23.38 -20.07 -3.60
C PRO A 558 22.40 -20.81 -2.67
N GLU A 559 22.32 -22.13 -2.82
CA GLU A 559 21.66 -22.96 -1.81
C GLU A 559 22.53 -23.04 -0.56
N VAL A 560 21.96 -22.71 0.60
CA VAL A 560 22.63 -22.80 1.90
C VAL A 560 21.77 -23.59 2.88
N GLU A 561 22.41 -24.41 3.70
CA GLU A 561 21.73 -25.18 4.74
C GLU A 561 21.33 -24.29 5.94
N ASP A 562 22.17 -23.31 6.30
CA ASP A 562 21.94 -22.35 7.38
C ASP A 562 21.76 -20.93 6.84
N PHE A 563 20.50 -20.53 6.73
CA PHE A 563 20.06 -19.17 6.36
C PHE A 563 19.55 -18.35 7.56
N THR A 564 19.77 -18.81 8.78
CA THR A 564 19.36 -18.09 10.00
C THR A 564 20.18 -16.80 10.15
N PRO A 565 19.64 -15.76 10.79
CA PRO A 565 20.36 -14.56 11.13
C PRO A 565 21.68 -14.87 11.86
N THR A 566 22.74 -14.11 11.57
CA THR A 566 24.06 -14.28 12.20
C THR A 566 24.13 -13.80 13.64
N GLY A 567 23.15 -13.01 14.09
CA GLY A 567 23.15 -12.30 15.37
C GLY A 567 24.00 -11.02 15.35
N THR A 568 24.68 -10.74 14.24
CA THR A 568 25.47 -9.54 13.98
C THR A 568 24.86 -8.74 12.81
N ALA A 569 25.53 -7.67 12.41
CA ALA A 569 25.13 -6.91 11.23
C ALA A 569 25.49 -7.62 9.90
N ASP A 570 26.24 -8.72 9.96
CA ASP A 570 26.62 -9.50 8.78
C ASP A 570 25.39 -10.25 8.23
N PRO A 571 25.12 -10.17 6.92
CA PRO A 571 24.02 -10.90 6.32
C PRO A 571 24.21 -12.42 6.40
N PRO A 572 23.12 -13.21 6.49
CA PRO A 572 23.20 -14.68 6.45
C PRO A 572 23.93 -15.22 5.22
N LEU A 573 23.83 -14.54 4.08
CA LEU A 573 24.49 -14.91 2.83
C LEU A 573 26.03 -14.92 2.95
N ALA A 574 26.60 -14.16 3.88
CA ALA A 574 28.05 -14.18 4.16
C ALA A 574 28.55 -15.57 4.63
N LYS A 575 27.65 -16.43 5.15
CA LYS A 575 27.98 -17.83 5.52
C LYS A 575 28.30 -18.71 4.30
N ALA A 576 27.85 -18.34 3.11
CA ALA A 576 28.12 -19.03 1.86
C ALA A 576 29.55 -18.71 1.35
N THR A 577 30.57 -19.01 2.13
CA THR A 577 31.98 -18.59 1.92
C THR A 577 32.50 -18.92 0.52
N ALA A 578 32.18 -20.10 -0.02
CA ALA A 578 32.57 -20.49 -1.37
C ALA A 578 31.95 -19.65 -2.47
N TRP A 579 30.67 -19.26 -2.28
CA TRP A 579 29.96 -18.37 -3.19
C TRP A 579 30.44 -16.92 -3.05
N MET A 580 30.78 -16.49 -1.84
CA MET A 580 31.29 -15.13 -1.59
C MET A 580 32.59 -14.84 -2.31
N GLN A 581 33.50 -15.82 -2.40
CA GLN A 581 34.80 -15.65 -3.06
C GLN A 581 34.63 -15.67 -4.58
N THR A 582 35.31 -14.74 -5.26
CA THR A 582 35.23 -14.58 -6.72
C THR A 582 36.46 -13.82 -7.22
N VAL A 583 36.45 -13.45 -8.49
CA VAL A 583 37.45 -12.56 -9.10
C VAL A 583 36.75 -11.31 -9.67
N VAL A 584 37.52 -10.26 -9.84
CA VAL A 584 37.06 -9.08 -10.57
C VAL A 584 36.76 -9.48 -12.02
N PRO A 585 35.57 -9.20 -12.57
CA PRO A 585 35.23 -9.61 -13.93
C PRO A 585 36.29 -9.25 -14.97
N GLY A 586 36.63 -10.20 -15.82
CA GLY A 586 37.64 -10.02 -16.84
C GLY A 586 39.11 -10.02 -16.35
N THR A 587 39.36 -10.33 -15.08
CA THR A 587 40.69 -10.40 -14.47
C THR A 587 40.86 -11.64 -13.60
N GLU A 588 42.09 -11.87 -13.10
CA GLU A 588 42.38 -12.90 -12.08
C GLU A 588 42.47 -12.32 -10.66
N SER A 589 42.20 -11.04 -10.50
CA SER A 589 42.30 -10.34 -9.22
C SER A 589 41.22 -10.84 -8.25
N PRO A 590 41.59 -11.28 -7.02
CA PRO A 590 40.60 -11.73 -6.03
C PRO A 590 39.59 -10.67 -5.69
N ALA A 591 38.33 -11.08 -5.51
CA ALA A 591 37.27 -10.22 -5.10
C ALA A 591 36.26 -10.96 -4.19
N ILE A 592 35.40 -10.22 -3.53
CA ILE A 592 34.30 -10.74 -2.73
C ILE A 592 32.97 -10.20 -3.24
N ARG A 593 31.93 -11.03 -3.27
CA ARG A 593 30.57 -10.59 -3.64
C ARG A 593 29.92 -9.78 -2.53
N GLU A 594 28.91 -8.97 -2.88
CA GLU A 594 28.03 -8.34 -1.89
C GLU A 594 27.20 -9.41 -1.15
N ALA A 595 27.23 -9.36 0.17
CA ALA A 595 26.51 -10.32 1.02
C ALA A 595 25.06 -9.91 1.33
N SER A 596 24.72 -8.62 1.18
CA SER A 596 23.34 -8.15 1.32
C SER A 596 22.51 -8.54 0.10
N THR A 597 21.20 -8.57 0.26
CA THR A 597 20.24 -8.73 -0.83
C THR A 597 19.42 -7.48 -1.05
N MET A 598 18.84 -7.33 -2.23
CA MET A 598 17.89 -6.25 -2.53
C MET A 598 16.62 -6.42 -1.70
N PRO A 599 15.85 -5.35 -1.43
CA PRO A 599 14.56 -5.46 -0.77
C PRO A 599 13.55 -6.16 -1.68
N GLN A 600 12.54 -6.84 -1.12
CA GLN A 600 11.47 -7.49 -1.90
C GLN A 600 10.80 -6.55 -2.92
N TRP A 601 10.73 -5.24 -2.61
CA TRP A 601 10.17 -4.24 -3.51
C TRP A 601 10.93 -4.09 -4.83
N ALA A 602 12.19 -4.54 -4.91
CA ALA A 602 12.98 -4.47 -6.14
C ALA A 602 12.32 -5.27 -7.26
N GLY A 603 11.93 -6.51 -6.98
CA GLY A 603 11.23 -7.37 -7.93
C GLY A 603 9.85 -6.82 -8.33
N SER A 604 9.13 -6.21 -7.39
CA SER A 604 7.79 -5.70 -7.67
C SER A 604 7.77 -4.32 -8.37
N CYS A 605 8.91 -3.62 -8.48
CA CYS A 605 8.95 -2.30 -9.12
C CYS A 605 8.77 -2.31 -10.66
N TRP A 606 8.86 -3.45 -11.32
CA TRP A 606 8.87 -3.54 -12.80
C TRP A 606 8.07 -4.72 -13.38
N TYR A 607 7.43 -5.56 -12.56
CA TYR A 607 6.76 -6.79 -12.95
C TYR A 607 5.69 -6.62 -14.04
N TYR A 608 5.02 -5.45 -14.06
CA TYR A 608 4.05 -5.09 -15.09
C TYR A 608 4.67 -5.05 -16.49
N LEU A 609 5.95 -4.77 -16.62
CA LEU A 609 6.67 -4.85 -17.89
C LEU A 609 6.92 -6.31 -18.27
N ARG A 610 7.29 -7.16 -17.30
CA ARG A 610 7.58 -8.57 -17.55
C ARG A 610 6.36 -9.35 -18.02
N TYR A 611 5.18 -9.02 -17.50
CA TYR A 611 3.94 -9.65 -17.94
C TYR A 611 3.63 -9.42 -19.43
N ILE A 612 4.11 -8.34 -20.02
CA ILE A 612 3.91 -8.06 -21.44
C ILE A 612 4.66 -9.07 -22.32
N ASP A 613 5.85 -9.50 -21.88
CA ASP A 613 6.75 -10.35 -22.66
C ASP A 613 7.57 -11.28 -21.74
N PRO A 614 6.92 -12.26 -21.07
CA PRO A 614 7.52 -13.03 -19.99
C PRO A 614 8.66 -13.94 -20.42
N ASP A 615 8.61 -14.44 -21.66
CA ASP A 615 9.57 -15.42 -22.19
C ASP A 615 10.79 -14.76 -22.88
N ASN A 616 10.85 -13.43 -22.91
CA ASN A 616 11.95 -12.73 -23.58
C ASN A 616 13.25 -12.84 -22.77
N SER A 617 14.17 -13.67 -23.25
CA SER A 617 15.48 -13.85 -22.63
C SER A 617 16.51 -12.80 -23.03
N SER A 618 16.25 -12.01 -24.08
CA SER A 618 17.22 -11.05 -24.65
C SER A 618 17.00 -9.60 -24.18
N ARG A 619 15.78 -9.28 -23.75
CA ARG A 619 15.39 -7.93 -23.28
C ARG A 619 14.45 -8.01 -22.10
N LEU A 620 14.41 -6.91 -21.30
CA LEU A 620 13.43 -6.71 -20.23
C LEU A 620 12.00 -6.89 -20.77
N VAL A 621 11.72 -6.28 -21.93
CA VAL A 621 10.46 -6.35 -22.68
C VAL A 621 10.73 -5.95 -24.13
N SER A 622 9.99 -6.48 -25.12
CA SER A 622 10.09 -5.99 -26.49
C SER A 622 9.53 -4.57 -26.60
N LYS A 623 10.22 -3.71 -27.38
CA LYS A 623 9.83 -2.29 -27.52
C LYS A 623 8.45 -2.13 -28.15
N GLU A 624 8.14 -2.99 -29.11
CA GLU A 624 6.90 -2.94 -29.87
C GLU A 624 5.70 -3.36 -28.99
N ALA A 625 5.86 -4.43 -28.19
CA ALA A 625 4.84 -4.88 -27.27
C ALA A 625 4.65 -3.90 -26.10
N GLU A 626 5.74 -3.34 -25.59
CA GLU A 626 5.70 -2.32 -24.55
C GLU A 626 4.95 -1.07 -25.04
N ALA A 627 5.30 -0.54 -26.22
CA ALA A 627 4.66 0.64 -26.77
C ALA A 627 3.15 0.47 -27.04
N TYR A 628 2.68 -0.77 -27.28
CA TYR A 628 1.26 -1.05 -27.42
C TYR A 628 0.56 -1.19 -26.08
N TRP A 629 1.14 -1.96 -25.12
CA TRP A 629 0.47 -2.29 -23.87
C TRP A 629 0.59 -1.21 -22.79
N MET A 630 1.69 -0.43 -22.76
CA MET A 630 1.86 0.62 -21.75
C MET A 630 1.10 1.92 -22.08
N PRO A 631 0.72 2.72 -21.09
CA PRO A 631 0.74 2.37 -19.66
C PRO A 631 -0.35 1.34 -19.31
N VAL A 632 -0.27 0.75 -18.11
CA VAL A 632 -1.34 -0.06 -17.55
C VAL A 632 -2.61 0.78 -17.46
N ASP A 633 -3.73 0.31 -18.04
CA ASP A 633 -4.97 1.09 -18.11
C ASP A 633 -5.68 1.14 -16.77
N LEU A 634 -5.68 0.03 -16.02
CA LEU A 634 -6.27 -0.06 -14.69
C LEU A 634 -5.40 -0.92 -13.78
N TYR A 635 -5.06 -0.36 -12.64
CA TYR A 635 -4.34 -1.03 -11.57
C TYR A 635 -5.18 -1.05 -10.30
N VAL A 636 -5.38 -2.24 -9.71
CA VAL A 636 -6.19 -2.42 -8.50
C VAL A 636 -5.31 -2.98 -7.38
N GLY A 637 -5.37 -2.34 -6.21
CA GLY A 637 -4.57 -2.80 -5.06
C GLY A 637 -4.72 -1.92 -3.82
N GLY A 638 -4.10 -2.34 -2.72
CA GLY A 638 -4.24 -1.71 -1.41
C GLY A 638 -3.69 -0.27 -1.33
N ALA A 639 -4.40 0.59 -0.63
CA ALA A 639 -4.00 1.99 -0.39
C ALA A 639 -2.71 2.11 0.44
N GLU A 640 -2.34 1.09 1.20
CA GLU A 640 -1.09 1.02 1.98
C GLU A 640 0.16 1.12 1.12
N HIS A 641 0.06 0.80 -0.17
CA HIS A 641 1.17 0.87 -1.11
C HIS A 641 1.43 2.26 -1.69
N ALA A 642 0.65 3.28 -1.30
CA ALA A 642 0.73 4.65 -1.83
C ALA A 642 2.16 5.24 -1.81
N VAL A 643 2.86 5.10 -0.69
CA VAL A 643 4.21 5.65 -0.47
C VAL A 643 5.31 4.58 -0.42
N LEU A 644 4.96 3.33 -0.72
CA LEU A 644 5.84 2.17 -0.82
C LEU A 644 5.99 1.76 -2.28
N HIS A 645 5.40 0.61 -2.65
CA HIS A 645 5.47 0.04 -4.00
C HIS A 645 5.18 1.06 -5.11
N LEU A 646 4.07 1.82 -5.00
CA LEU A 646 3.68 2.76 -6.07
C LEU A 646 4.72 3.86 -6.30
N LEU A 647 5.30 4.41 -5.23
CA LEU A 647 6.33 5.45 -5.34
C LEU A 647 7.62 4.90 -5.96
N TYR A 648 8.04 3.70 -5.53
CA TYR A 648 9.24 3.05 -6.03
C TYR A 648 9.10 2.57 -7.48
N ALA A 649 7.94 2.02 -7.84
CA ALA A 649 7.63 1.62 -9.22
C ALA A 649 7.64 2.82 -10.16
N ARG A 650 7.05 3.96 -9.75
CA ARG A 650 7.10 5.21 -10.52
C ARG A 650 8.53 5.72 -10.70
N PHE A 651 9.35 5.66 -9.65
CA PHE A 651 10.76 6.05 -9.72
C PHE A 651 11.53 5.19 -10.72
N TRP A 652 11.47 3.85 -10.60
CA TRP A 652 12.15 2.93 -11.52
C TRP A 652 11.68 3.10 -12.96
N HIS A 653 10.38 3.26 -13.16
CA HIS A 653 9.81 3.49 -14.49
C HIS A 653 10.32 4.77 -15.13
N LYS A 654 10.42 5.87 -14.36
CA LYS A 654 10.99 7.13 -14.84
C LYS A 654 12.47 7.00 -15.22
N VAL A 655 13.24 6.25 -14.48
CA VAL A 655 14.63 5.96 -14.84
C VAL A 655 14.69 5.17 -16.14
N LEU A 656 13.88 4.10 -16.27
CA LEU A 656 13.80 3.32 -17.50
C LEU A 656 13.32 4.16 -18.70
N PHE A 657 12.42 5.11 -18.47
CA PHE A 657 11.98 6.07 -19.50
C PHE A 657 13.13 6.98 -19.94
N ASP A 658 13.90 7.55 -19.03
CA ASP A 658 15.05 8.41 -19.35
C ASP A 658 16.15 7.67 -20.12
N LEU A 659 16.32 6.39 -19.81
CA LEU A 659 17.27 5.51 -20.50
C LEU A 659 16.71 4.95 -21.83
N GLY A 660 15.46 5.26 -22.20
CA GLY A 660 14.82 4.84 -23.45
C GLY A 660 14.43 3.38 -23.53
N HIS A 661 14.22 2.74 -22.38
CA HIS A 661 13.78 1.34 -22.27
C HIS A 661 12.26 1.20 -22.29
N VAL A 662 11.52 2.22 -21.85
CA VAL A 662 10.06 2.28 -21.89
C VAL A 662 9.57 3.55 -22.57
N SER A 663 8.34 3.54 -23.10
CA SER A 663 7.76 4.59 -23.95
C SER A 663 6.94 5.62 -23.17
N THR A 664 6.56 5.34 -21.93
CA THR A 664 5.68 6.19 -21.12
C THR A 664 6.38 6.71 -19.87
N PRO A 665 6.08 7.96 -19.43
CA PRO A 665 6.70 8.52 -18.23
C PRO A 665 6.10 7.98 -16.91
N GLU A 666 4.91 7.34 -16.97
CA GLU A 666 4.22 6.76 -15.82
C GLU A 666 3.76 5.33 -16.12
N PRO A 667 3.86 4.42 -15.16
CA PRO A 667 3.51 3.02 -15.38
C PRO A 667 1.99 2.74 -15.35
N PHE A 668 1.22 3.47 -14.52
CA PHE A 668 -0.17 3.18 -14.21
C PHE A 668 -1.05 4.42 -14.45
N GLN A 669 -1.99 4.31 -15.41
CA GLN A 669 -2.88 5.43 -15.75
C GLN A 669 -3.95 5.64 -14.68
N ARG A 670 -4.73 4.59 -14.38
CA ARG A 670 -5.79 4.62 -13.39
C ARG A 670 -5.48 3.66 -12.25
N LEU A 671 -5.59 4.16 -11.02
CA LEU A 671 -5.45 3.37 -9.80
C LEU A 671 -6.78 3.35 -9.04
N VAL A 672 -7.20 2.16 -8.63
CA VAL A 672 -8.35 1.99 -7.74
C VAL A 672 -7.91 1.20 -6.52
N SER A 673 -8.03 1.82 -5.35
CA SER A 673 -7.80 1.12 -4.10
C SER A 673 -9.11 0.50 -3.63
N GLN A 674 -9.12 -0.85 -3.51
CA GLN A 674 -10.23 -1.53 -2.86
C GLN A 674 -10.21 -1.27 -1.37
N GLY A 675 -11.39 -1.34 -0.75
CA GLY A 675 -11.55 -1.31 0.69
C GLY A 675 -10.97 -2.57 1.35
N MET A 676 -11.09 -2.63 2.65
CA MET A 676 -10.63 -3.79 3.41
C MET A 676 -11.82 -4.64 3.84
N ILE A 677 -11.79 -5.95 3.61
CA ILE A 677 -12.75 -6.87 4.19
C ILE A 677 -12.25 -7.25 5.59
N LEU A 678 -12.97 -6.79 6.60
CA LEU A 678 -12.77 -7.15 8.01
C LEU A 678 -13.37 -8.53 8.30
N GLY A 679 -12.87 -9.21 9.32
CA GLY A 679 -13.50 -10.43 9.84
C GLY A 679 -14.92 -10.17 10.37
N GLU A 680 -15.65 -11.21 10.67
CA GLU A 680 -16.97 -11.10 11.31
C GLU A 680 -16.89 -10.28 12.60
N VAL A 681 -18.01 -9.65 12.98
CA VAL A 681 -18.08 -8.88 14.22
C VAL A 681 -17.78 -9.78 15.42
N GLU A 682 -16.78 -9.40 16.17
CA GLU A 682 -16.44 -10.02 17.44
C GLU A 682 -17.18 -9.29 18.56
N TYR A 683 -17.85 -10.08 19.41
CA TYR A 683 -18.55 -9.58 20.58
C TYR A 683 -17.70 -9.86 21.82
N THR A 684 -17.49 -8.84 22.65
CA THR A 684 -16.59 -8.93 23.80
C THR A 684 -17.24 -8.28 25.02
N VAL A 685 -17.19 -8.98 26.15
CA VAL A 685 -17.50 -8.44 27.49
C VAL A 685 -16.19 -8.18 28.20
N HIS A 686 -16.10 -7.07 28.92
CA HIS A 686 -14.95 -6.78 29.76
C HIS A 686 -15.28 -7.13 31.22
N ARG A 687 -14.41 -7.90 31.87
CA ARG A 687 -14.58 -8.36 33.26
C ARG A 687 -13.38 -7.95 34.10
N GLY A 688 -13.65 -7.47 35.30
CA GLY A 688 -12.64 -7.17 36.30
C GLY A 688 -12.06 -8.44 36.95
N PRO A 689 -11.06 -8.29 37.83
CA PRO A 689 -10.41 -9.42 38.52
C PRO A 689 -11.34 -10.33 39.31
N GLY A 690 -12.50 -9.85 39.79
CA GLY A 690 -13.54 -10.62 40.49
C GLY A 690 -14.59 -11.23 39.56
N GLY A 691 -14.49 -11.02 38.21
CA GLY A 691 -15.46 -11.49 37.23
C GLY A 691 -16.65 -10.55 37.00
N GLU A 692 -16.70 -9.40 37.66
CA GLU A 692 -17.72 -8.38 37.51
C GLU A 692 -17.60 -7.66 36.14
N PRO A 693 -18.72 -7.23 35.55
CA PRO A 693 -18.70 -6.41 34.33
C PRO A 693 -18.01 -5.06 34.59
N VAL A 694 -17.01 -4.73 33.77
CA VAL A 694 -16.28 -3.47 33.81
C VAL A 694 -16.25 -2.83 32.42
N ARG A 695 -15.83 -1.59 32.33
CA ARG A 695 -15.69 -0.92 31.03
C ARG A 695 -14.36 -1.30 30.37
N GLU A 696 -14.35 -1.23 29.05
CA GLU A 696 -13.11 -1.32 28.28
C GLU A 696 -12.15 -0.19 28.70
N GLY A 697 -10.92 -0.57 29.08
CA GLY A 697 -9.89 0.39 29.54
C GLY A 697 -9.80 0.55 31.06
N ASP A 698 -10.72 -0.02 31.85
CA ASP A 698 -10.59 -0.02 33.30
C ASP A 698 -9.38 -0.87 33.73
N ALA A 699 -8.73 -0.46 34.83
CA ALA A 699 -7.57 -1.17 35.36
C ALA A 699 -7.92 -2.63 35.71
N GLY A 700 -7.18 -3.58 35.13
CA GLY A 700 -7.41 -5.02 35.32
C GLY A 700 -8.57 -5.62 34.51
N ALA A 701 -9.15 -4.87 33.57
CA ALA A 701 -10.20 -5.38 32.69
C ALA A 701 -9.66 -6.46 31.75
N ALA A 702 -10.24 -7.67 31.82
CA ALA A 702 -9.98 -8.76 30.90
C ALA A 702 -11.09 -8.85 29.85
N ALA A 703 -10.71 -8.89 28.56
CA ALA A 703 -11.62 -9.06 27.45
C ALA A 703 -12.01 -10.55 27.29
N VAL A 704 -13.29 -10.85 27.31
CA VAL A 704 -13.85 -12.21 27.15
C VAL A 704 -14.75 -12.22 25.92
N ARG A 705 -14.44 -13.04 24.92
CA ARG A 705 -15.31 -13.23 23.75
C ARG A 705 -16.59 -13.94 24.14
N VAL A 706 -17.70 -13.48 23.60
CA VAL A 706 -19.02 -14.09 23.70
C VAL A 706 -19.58 -14.41 22.33
N ARG A 707 -20.42 -15.42 22.23
CA ARG A 707 -21.01 -15.85 20.97
C ARG A 707 -22.14 -14.91 20.52
N PRO A 708 -22.39 -14.77 19.20
CA PRO A 708 -23.47 -13.92 18.69
C PRO A 708 -24.86 -14.26 19.26
N GLU A 709 -25.12 -15.55 19.58
CA GLU A 709 -26.38 -16.01 20.15
C GLU A 709 -26.58 -15.53 21.60
N GLU A 710 -25.51 -15.20 22.28
CA GLU A 710 -25.52 -14.72 23.69
C GLU A 710 -25.74 -13.21 23.77
N VAL A 711 -25.84 -12.52 22.63
CA VAL A 711 -25.90 -11.06 22.51
C VAL A 711 -27.24 -10.63 21.95
N GLU A 712 -27.76 -9.50 22.41
CA GLU A 712 -28.95 -8.86 21.83
C GLU A 712 -28.76 -7.34 21.63
N PRO A 713 -29.45 -6.72 20.64
CA PRO A 713 -29.41 -5.28 20.43
C PRO A 713 -29.90 -4.52 21.68
N TRP A 714 -29.20 -3.41 22.02
CA TRP A 714 -29.54 -2.55 23.13
C TRP A 714 -29.26 -1.07 22.80
N ALA A 715 -30.32 -0.34 22.46
CA ALA A 715 -30.22 1.04 21.99
C ALA A 715 -29.64 2.03 23.05
N ALA A 716 -29.71 1.69 24.34
CA ALA A 716 -29.14 2.51 25.41
C ALA A 716 -27.64 2.26 25.66
N SER A 717 -27.04 1.25 25.02
CA SER A 717 -25.61 0.99 25.10
C SER A 717 -24.85 1.87 24.10
N PRO A 718 -23.69 2.44 24.46
CA PRO A 718 -22.78 3.10 23.51
C PRO A 718 -22.33 2.17 22.38
N THR A 719 -22.32 0.87 22.62
CA THR A 719 -21.91 -0.17 21.67
C THR A 719 -23.08 -0.79 20.91
N GLY A 720 -24.33 -0.46 21.27
CA GLY A 720 -25.56 -0.98 20.65
C GLY A 720 -25.95 -2.38 21.04
N TYR A 721 -25.21 -3.06 21.96
CA TYR A 721 -25.43 -4.46 22.34
C TYR A 721 -25.30 -4.69 23.85
N ARG A 722 -25.96 -5.78 24.32
CA ARG A 722 -25.85 -6.30 25.70
C ARG A 722 -25.89 -7.82 25.72
N LEU A 723 -25.45 -8.39 26.85
CA LEU A 723 -25.50 -9.84 27.06
C LEU A 723 -26.94 -10.28 27.38
N ARG A 724 -27.45 -11.32 26.72
CA ARG A 724 -28.81 -11.85 26.95
C ARG A 724 -28.99 -12.40 28.36
N ALA A 725 -27.96 -13.13 28.86
CA ALA A 725 -27.99 -13.73 30.18
C ALA A 725 -27.91 -12.72 31.33
N ASP A 726 -27.33 -11.54 31.04
CA ASP A 726 -27.23 -10.43 31.98
C ASP A 726 -27.45 -9.10 31.23
N PRO A 727 -28.70 -8.64 31.12
CA PRO A 727 -29.06 -7.44 30.39
C PRO A 727 -28.42 -6.13 30.89
N SER A 728 -27.76 -6.13 32.04
CA SER A 728 -27.02 -4.98 32.56
C SER A 728 -25.60 -4.89 32.01
N THR A 729 -25.06 -5.97 31.44
CA THR A 729 -23.71 -6.04 30.92
C THR A 729 -23.65 -5.55 29.48
N PRO A 730 -22.96 -4.42 29.20
CA PRO A 730 -22.72 -3.95 27.84
C PRO A 730 -21.72 -4.86 27.13
N VAL A 731 -21.96 -5.09 25.85
CA VAL A 731 -21.10 -5.89 24.97
C VAL A 731 -20.45 -4.98 23.93
N SER A 732 -19.13 -4.97 23.84
CA SER A 732 -18.39 -4.33 22.74
C SER A 732 -18.53 -5.17 21.48
N ALA A 733 -18.90 -4.54 20.36
CA ALA A 733 -19.03 -5.17 19.06
C ALA A 733 -18.06 -4.51 18.08
N ARG A 734 -17.04 -5.23 17.65
CA ARG A 734 -16.02 -4.69 16.73
C ARG A 734 -15.62 -5.72 15.69
N ALA A 735 -15.47 -5.24 14.45
CA ALA A 735 -14.82 -6.01 13.39
C ALA A 735 -13.34 -5.60 13.31
N HIS A 736 -12.49 -6.60 13.07
CA HIS A 736 -11.04 -6.40 12.99
C HIS A 736 -10.49 -6.90 11.66
N LYS A 737 -9.36 -6.33 11.23
CA LYS A 737 -8.60 -6.84 10.09
C LYS A 737 -8.34 -8.33 10.30
N MET A 738 -8.52 -9.13 9.24
CA MET A 738 -8.24 -10.56 9.30
C MET A 738 -6.75 -10.80 9.51
N SER A 739 -6.42 -11.61 10.50
CA SER A 739 -5.05 -12.05 10.75
C SER A 739 -5.01 -13.44 11.36
N LYS A 740 -3.98 -14.22 11.02
CA LYS A 740 -3.78 -15.57 11.56
C LYS A 740 -3.57 -15.56 13.08
N SER A 741 -2.86 -14.55 13.58
CA SER A 741 -2.62 -14.38 15.02
C SER A 741 -3.90 -14.13 15.81
N ARG A 742 -4.91 -13.52 15.19
CA ARG A 742 -6.21 -13.26 15.80
C ARG A 742 -7.18 -14.43 15.65
N GLY A 743 -6.92 -15.36 14.72
CA GLY A 743 -7.79 -16.50 14.45
C GLY A 743 -9.14 -16.12 13.82
N ASN A 744 -9.22 -14.98 13.12
CA ASN A 744 -10.45 -14.48 12.48
C ASN A 744 -10.38 -14.54 10.95
N VAL A 745 -9.43 -15.29 10.41
CA VAL A 745 -9.28 -15.50 8.96
C VAL A 745 -10.35 -16.45 8.46
N ILE A 746 -11.03 -16.08 7.37
CA ILE A 746 -11.99 -16.93 6.68
C ILE A 746 -11.34 -17.44 5.39
N ASN A 747 -11.29 -18.78 5.25
CA ASN A 747 -10.70 -19.41 4.08
C ASN A 747 -11.69 -19.37 2.91
N PRO A 748 -11.31 -18.88 1.74
CA PRO A 748 -12.18 -18.91 0.56
C PRO A 748 -12.60 -20.32 0.13
N ASP A 749 -11.78 -21.34 0.37
CA ASP A 749 -12.13 -22.72 0.04
C ASP A 749 -13.37 -23.22 0.77
N ASP A 750 -13.54 -22.84 2.04
CA ASP A 750 -14.70 -23.23 2.84
C ASP A 750 -15.99 -22.61 2.28
N VAL A 751 -15.89 -21.34 1.80
CA VAL A 751 -17.01 -20.65 1.18
C VAL A 751 -17.34 -21.25 -0.19
N VAL A 752 -16.31 -21.54 -1.00
CA VAL A 752 -16.49 -22.18 -2.31
C VAL A 752 -17.09 -23.59 -2.16
N ALA A 753 -16.61 -24.38 -1.20
CA ALA A 753 -17.16 -25.70 -0.94
C ALA A 753 -18.63 -25.65 -0.51
N GLY A 754 -19.03 -24.63 0.28
CA GLY A 754 -20.39 -24.50 0.79
C GLY A 754 -21.39 -23.86 -0.18
N TYR A 755 -20.94 -22.88 -0.99
CA TYR A 755 -21.83 -22.01 -1.76
C TYR A 755 -21.44 -21.85 -3.23
N GLY A 756 -20.27 -22.30 -3.65
CA GLY A 756 -19.72 -22.12 -4.99
C GLY A 756 -18.88 -20.84 -5.18
N ALA A 757 -17.98 -20.87 -6.15
CA ALA A 757 -17.10 -19.76 -6.50
C ALA A 757 -17.89 -18.55 -7.03
N ASP A 758 -18.90 -18.77 -7.86
CA ASP A 758 -19.76 -17.69 -8.36
C ASP A 758 -20.51 -16.96 -7.24
N SER A 759 -20.89 -17.67 -6.17
CA SER A 759 -21.52 -17.06 -5.00
C SER A 759 -20.54 -16.20 -4.21
N LEU A 760 -19.29 -16.65 -4.04
CA LEU A 760 -18.25 -15.87 -3.38
C LEU A 760 -17.93 -14.59 -4.18
N ARG A 761 -17.70 -14.69 -5.48
CA ARG A 761 -17.46 -13.55 -6.38
C ARG A 761 -18.55 -12.50 -6.29
N LEU A 762 -19.81 -12.93 -6.41
CA LEU A 762 -20.96 -12.03 -6.29
C LEU A 762 -21.06 -11.39 -4.92
N TYR A 763 -20.79 -12.14 -3.86
CA TYR A 763 -20.93 -11.61 -2.50
C TYR A 763 -19.89 -10.52 -2.21
N GLU A 764 -18.65 -10.71 -2.57
CA GLU A 764 -17.59 -9.71 -2.40
C GLU A 764 -17.92 -8.39 -3.12
N MET A 765 -18.51 -8.49 -4.30
CA MET A 765 -18.92 -7.33 -5.08
C MET A 765 -20.25 -6.72 -4.60
N PHE A 766 -21.09 -7.48 -3.91
CA PHE A 766 -22.42 -7.04 -3.46
C PHE A 766 -22.41 -6.39 -2.07
N MET A 767 -21.44 -6.70 -1.22
CA MET A 767 -21.36 -6.20 0.17
C MET A 767 -21.42 -4.67 0.28
N GLY A 768 -20.95 -3.93 -0.73
CA GLY A 768 -20.91 -2.48 -0.75
C GLY A 768 -20.03 -1.93 -1.88
N PRO A 769 -19.82 -0.60 -1.93
CA PRO A 769 -18.90 0.00 -2.89
C PRO A 769 -17.48 -0.59 -2.77
N LEU A 770 -16.78 -0.78 -3.90
CA LEU A 770 -15.46 -1.41 -3.91
C LEU A 770 -14.44 -0.74 -2.99
N ARG A 771 -14.51 0.60 -2.89
CA ARG A 771 -13.54 1.40 -2.12
C ARG A 771 -13.81 1.44 -0.60
N ASP A 772 -14.96 0.94 -0.15
CA ASP A 772 -15.35 1.00 1.25
C ASP A 772 -14.84 -0.19 2.04
N THR A 773 -14.45 0.05 3.29
CA THR A 773 -14.17 -1.04 4.23
C THR A 773 -15.48 -1.74 4.60
N LYS A 774 -15.49 -3.07 4.54
CA LYS A 774 -16.67 -3.92 4.71
C LYS A 774 -16.44 -4.96 5.79
N VAL A 775 -17.50 -5.38 6.45
CA VAL A 775 -17.47 -6.45 7.44
C VAL A 775 -18.01 -7.73 6.80
N TRP A 776 -17.26 -8.80 6.89
CA TRP A 776 -17.69 -10.11 6.37
C TRP A 776 -18.91 -10.63 7.15
N SER A 777 -19.81 -11.28 6.42
CA SER A 777 -20.94 -12.01 6.99
C SER A 777 -21.24 -13.25 6.17
N THR A 778 -20.99 -14.43 6.71
CA THR A 778 -21.26 -15.71 6.03
C THR A 778 -22.74 -15.86 5.65
N LYS A 779 -23.65 -15.32 6.47
CA LYS A 779 -25.09 -15.29 6.15
C LYS A 779 -25.42 -14.46 4.91
N GLY A 780 -24.59 -13.46 4.58
CA GLY A 780 -24.77 -12.65 3.38
C GLY A 780 -24.53 -13.44 2.08
N VAL A 781 -23.61 -14.42 2.13
CA VAL A 781 -23.31 -15.31 0.99
C VAL A 781 -24.55 -16.11 0.57
N GLU A 782 -25.37 -16.57 1.54
CA GLU A 782 -26.62 -17.28 1.26
C GLU A 782 -27.57 -16.44 0.40
N GLY A 783 -27.58 -15.11 0.57
CA GLY A 783 -28.45 -14.21 -0.19
C GLY A 783 -28.16 -14.24 -1.67
N VAL A 784 -26.89 -14.15 -2.05
CA VAL A 784 -26.44 -14.20 -3.45
C VAL A 784 -26.50 -15.62 -4.01
N HIS A 785 -26.25 -16.64 -3.20
CA HIS A 785 -26.46 -18.03 -3.62
C HIS A 785 -27.92 -18.31 -3.97
N ARG A 786 -28.88 -17.83 -3.17
CA ARG A 786 -30.33 -17.91 -3.51
C ARG A 786 -30.66 -17.14 -4.79
N PHE A 787 -30.02 -16.03 -5.06
CA PHE A 787 -30.17 -15.29 -6.32
C PHE A 787 -29.73 -16.17 -7.52
N LEU A 788 -28.52 -16.77 -7.46
CA LEU A 788 -28.04 -17.69 -8.50
C LEU A 788 -28.96 -18.90 -8.69
N ALA A 789 -29.45 -19.50 -7.62
CA ALA A 789 -30.41 -20.59 -7.69
C ALA A 789 -31.75 -20.17 -8.38
N ARG A 790 -32.15 -18.91 -8.24
CA ARG A 790 -33.31 -18.35 -8.96
C ARG A 790 -33.01 -18.14 -10.43
N VAL A 791 -31.83 -17.65 -10.80
CA VAL A 791 -31.39 -17.53 -12.20
C VAL A 791 -31.37 -18.91 -12.85
N TRP A 792 -30.82 -19.91 -12.16
CA TRP A 792 -30.78 -21.30 -12.61
C TRP A 792 -32.17 -21.83 -12.93
N ARG A 793 -33.14 -21.71 -11.98
CA ARG A 793 -34.52 -22.13 -12.18
C ARG A 793 -35.23 -21.35 -13.27
N LEU A 794 -34.93 -20.04 -13.42
CA LEU A 794 -35.50 -19.25 -14.51
C LEU A 794 -35.13 -19.84 -15.88
N GLY A 795 -33.86 -20.25 -16.04
CA GLY A 795 -33.35 -20.84 -17.28
C GLY A 795 -33.73 -22.30 -17.51
N THR A 796 -33.96 -23.06 -16.45
CA THR A 796 -34.27 -24.52 -16.58
C THR A 796 -35.75 -24.85 -16.52
N GLU A 797 -36.57 -24.04 -15.85
CA GLU A 797 -37.97 -24.36 -15.56
C GLU A 797 -38.99 -23.34 -16.12
N ARG A 798 -38.56 -22.12 -16.44
CA ARG A 798 -39.47 -21.00 -16.72
C ARG A 798 -39.23 -20.29 -18.05
N LEU A 799 -38.48 -20.87 -18.95
CA LEU A 799 -38.33 -20.31 -20.31
C LEU A 799 -39.64 -20.47 -21.10
N ALA A 800 -39.97 -19.47 -21.90
CA ALA A 800 -41.03 -19.54 -22.89
C ALA A 800 -40.68 -20.55 -24.02
N GLN A 801 -41.68 -21.08 -24.69
CA GLN A 801 -41.47 -21.92 -25.86
C GLN A 801 -40.63 -21.20 -26.93
N PRO A 802 -39.81 -21.93 -27.70
CA PRO A 802 -39.04 -21.33 -28.77
C PRO A 802 -39.91 -20.49 -29.72
N GLY A 803 -39.44 -19.31 -30.10
CA GLY A 803 -40.13 -18.42 -31.02
C GLY A 803 -41.10 -17.42 -30.36
N VAL A 804 -41.32 -17.48 -29.04
CA VAL A 804 -42.12 -16.46 -28.33
C VAL A 804 -41.34 -15.16 -28.26
N ALA A 805 -41.84 -14.11 -28.93
CA ALA A 805 -41.24 -12.77 -28.88
C ALA A 805 -41.56 -12.08 -27.56
N PRO A 806 -40.62 -11.26 -27.01
CA PRO A 806 -40.91 -10.45 -25.85
C PRO A 806 -41.91 -9.34 -26.14
N THR A 807 -42.73 -9.03 -25.15
CA THR A 807 -43.60 -7.84 -25.23
C THR A 807 -42.75 -6.55 -25.12
N PRO A 808 -43.23 -5.41 -25.63
CA PRO A 808 -42.53 -4.13 -25.51
C PRO A 808 -42.16 -3.77 -24.05
N ALA A 809 -43.05 -4.07 -23.10
CA ALA A 809 -42.81 -3.84 -21.69
C ALA A 809 -41.69 -4.72 -21.13
N GLN A 810 -41.64 -6.00 -21.52
CA GLN A 810 -40.54 -6.90 -21.11
C GLN A 810 -39.21 -6.49 -21.75
N ALA A 811 -39.21 -6.12 -23.03
CA ALA A 811 -38.02 -5.61 -23.73
C ALA A 811 -37.50 -4.31 -23.08
N ALA A 812 -38.37 -3.38 -22.71
CA ALA A 812 -38.01 -2.15 -22.04
C ALA A 812 -37.37 -2.39 -20.65
N VAL A 813 -37.88 -3.38 -19.89
CA VAL A 813 -37.26 -3.76 -18.59
C VAL A 813 -35.83 -4.25 -18.82
N MET A 814 -35.62 -5.18 -19.75
CA MET A 814 -34.28 -5.73 -19.99
C MET A 814 -33.32 -4.71 -20.58
N ASN A 815 -33.80 -3.87 -21.50
CA ASN A 815 -32.97 -2.84 -22.11
C ASN A 815 -32.49 -1.79 -21.06
N ARG A 816 -33.37 -1.35 -20.12
CA ARG A 816 -32.97 -0.52 -18.99
C ARG A 816 -31.91 -1.21 -18.11
N THR A 817 -32.06 -2.52 -17.92
CA THR A 817 -31.09 -3.33 -17.17
C THR A 817 -29.73 -3.35 -17.87
N VAL A 818 -29.70 -3.52 -19.21
CA VAL A 818 -28.45 -3.43 -20.01
C VAL A 818 -27.77 -2.10 -19.80
N GLY A 819 -28.49 -0.98 -19.98
CA GLY A 819 -27.92 0.36 -19.83
C GLY A 819 -27.32 0.59 -18.44
N ARG A 820 -28.07 0.25 -17.38
CA ARG A 820 -27.64 0.42 -16.00
C ARG A 820 -26.42 -0.45 -15.66
N ILE A 821 -26.43 -1.74 -16.02
CA ILE A 821 -25.31 -2.62 -15.73
C ILE A 821 -24.07 -2.21 -16.51
N THR A 822 -24.21 -1.78 -17.77
CA THR A 822 -23.09 -1.27 -18.56
C THR A 822 -22.43 -0.07 -17.88
N GLU A 823 -23.23 0.94 -17.49
CA GLU A 823 -22.73 2.13 -16.79
C GLU A 823 -22.11 1.78 -15.43
N ASP A 824 -22.77 0.95 -14.64
CA ASP A 824 -22.31 0.56 -13.30
C ASP A 824 -21.03 -0.29 -13.36
N THR A 825 -20.90 -1.18 -14.37
CA THR A 825 -19.68 -1.98 -14.57
C THR A 825 -18.48 -1.10 -14.96
N GLU A 826 -18.65 -0.17 -15.89
CA GLU A 826 -17.58 0.74 -16.29
C GLU A 826 -17.14 1.69 -15.16
N ALA A 827 -18.08 2.07 -14.31
CA ALA A 827 -17.83 2.90 -13.12
C ALA A 827 -17.39 2.10 -11.89
N MET A 828 -17.25 0.77 -12.01
CA MET A 828 -16.91 -0.15 -10.91
C MET A 828 -17.90 -0.09 -9.73
N ARG A 829 -19.17 0.20 -10.02
CA ARG A 829 -20.29 0.16 -9.06
C ARG A 829 -20.95 -1.24 -9.09
N PHE A 830 -20.19 -2.27 -8.81
CA PHE A 830 -20.61 -3.68 -8.97
C PHE A 830 -21.81 -4.05 -8.11
N ASN A 831 -21.91 -3.51 -6.90
CA ASN A 831 -23.04 -3.74 -6.01
C ASN A 831 -24.38 -3.27 -6.62
N THR A 832 -24.39 -2.12 -7.29
CA THR A 832 -25.60 -1.60 -7.96
C THR A 832 -25.91 -2.35 -9.25
N ALA A 833 -24.88 -2.81 -9.99
CA ALA A 833 -25.05 -3.69 -11.14
C ALA A 833 -25.71 -5.04 -10.75
N ILE A 834 -25.22 -5.67 -9.66
CA ILE A 834 -25.80 -6.92 -9.13
C ILE A 834 -27.25 -6.69 -8.67
N ALA A 835 -27.53 -5.57 -7.99
CA ALA A 835 -28.89 -5.21 -7.62
C ALA A 835 -29.81 -5.06 -8.84
N ALA A 836 -29.33 -4.46 -9.94
CA ALA A 836 -30.08 -4.35 -11.18
C ALA A 836 -30.40 -5.72 -11.81
N MET A 837 -29.43 -6.67 -11.75
CA MET A 837 -29.69 -8.06 -12.17
C MET A 837 -30.76 -8.73 -11.30
N MET A 838 -30.70 -8.52 -9.97
CA MET A 838 -31.72 -9.03 -9.05
C MET A 838 -33.11 -8.45 -9.35
N GLU A 839 -33.21 -7.16 -9.66
CA GLU A 839 -34.45 -6.47 -10.07
C GLU A 839 -35.00 -7.07 -11.38
N ALA A 840 -34.15 -7.31 -12.39
CA ALA A 840 -34.52 -7.94 -13.64
C ALA A 840 -35.05 -9.37 -13.44
N VAL A 841 -34.41 -10.18 -12.62
CA VAL A 841 -34.87 -11.51 -12.25
C VAL A 841 -36.20 -11.45 -11.51
N ASN A 842 -36.36 -10.48 -10.56
CA ASN A 842 -37.64 -10.28 -9.87
C ASN A 842 -38.78 -9.92 -10.86
N ALA A 843 -38.51 -9.14 -11.89
CA ALA A 843 -39.48 -8.81 -12.94
C ALA A 843 -39.81 -10.03 -13.76
N ALA A 844 -38.78 -10.81 -14.18
CA ALA A 844 -38.98 -12.04 -14.99
C ALA A 844 -39.82 -13.09 -14.26
N TYR A 845 -39.70 -13.20 -12.94
CA TYR A 845 -40.56 -14.09 -12.15
C TYR A 845 -42.04 -13.70 -12.09
N LYS A 846 -42.40 -12.45 -12.45
CA LYS A 846 -43.79 -11.99 -12.56
C LYS A 846 -44.40 -12.26 -13.94
N TRP A 847 -43.59 -12.68 -14.92
CA TRP A 847 -44.08 -13.03 -16.23
C TRP A 847 -44.56 -14.49 -16.21
N ASP A 848 -45.51 -14.85 -17.08
CA ASP A 848 -46.01 -16.23 -17.22
C ASP A 848 -44.87 -17.17 -17.60
N ALA A 849 -44.01 -16.73 -18.55
CA ALA A 849 -42.75 -17.36 -18.90
C ALA A 849 -41.74 -16.31 -19.35
N CYS A 850 -40.47 -16.60 -19.22
CA CYS A 850 -39.40 -15.70 -19.63
C CYS A 850 -39.06 -15.92 -21.11
N PRO A 851 -39.22 -14.92 -21.99
CA PRO A 851 -38.82 -15.03 -23.40
C PRO A 851 -37.31 -15.33 -23.49
N ARG A 852 -36.97 -16.33 -24.30
CA ARG A 852 -35.61 -16.80 -24.48
C ARG A 852 -34.60 -15.68 -24.81
N PRO A 853 -34.86 -14.72 -25.76
CA PRO A 853 -33.91 -13.65 -26.05
C PRO A 853 -33.59 -12.73 -24.84
N LEU A 854 -34.59 -12.53 -23.96
CA LEU A 854 -34.38 -11.73 -22.75
C LEU A 854 -33.56 -12.48 -21.69
N PHE A 855 -33.74 -13.80 -21.62
CA PHE A 855 -32.91 -14.63 -20.74
C PHE A 855 -31.48 -14.72 -21.25
N GLU A 856 -31.25 -14.86 -22.55
CA GLU A 856 -29.91 -14.79 -23.17
C GLU A 856 -29.23 -13.46 -22.85
N THR A 857 -29.94 -12.35 -22.94
CA THR A 857 -29.42 -11.03 -22.51
C THR A 857 -29.01 -11.03 -21.04
N LEU A 858 -29.82 -11.60 -20.15
CA LEU A 858 -29.50 -11.70 -18.71
C LEU A 858 -28.24 -12.55 -18.47
N VAL A 859 -28.09 -13.66 -19.20
CA VAL A 859 -26.92 -14.54 -19.12
C VAL A 859 -25.65 -13.80 -19.55
N LEU A 860 -25.71 -13.05 -20.65
CA LEU A 860 -24.61 -12.20 -21.12
C LEU A 860 -24.20 -11.14 -20.06
N LEU A 861 -25.17 -10.48 -19.42
CA LEU A 861 -24.94 -9.51 -18.37
C LEU A 861 -24.33 -10.13 -17.10
N LEU A 862 -24.72 -11.36 -16.78
CA LEU A 862 -24.26 -12.12 -15.63
C LEU A 862 -22.85 -12.69 -15.83
N ALA A 863 -22.45 -12.96 -17.08
CA ALA A 863 -21.22 -13.66 -17.42
C ALA A 863 -19.94 -13.10 -16.77
N PRO A 864 -19.68 -11.80 -16.68
CA PRO A 864 -18.51 -11.29 -15.98
C PRO A 864 -18.55 -11.52 -14.46
N TYR A 865 -19.72 -11.55 -13.87
CA TYR A 865 -19.94 -11.61 -12.42
C TYR A 865 -19.96 -13.03 -11.86
N ALA A 866 -20.67 -13.92 -12.54
CA ALA A 866 -20.83 -15.35 -12.20
C ALA A 866 -20.61 -16.21 -13.45
N PRO A 867 -19.34 -16.37 -13.86
CA PRO A 867 -19.01 -16.94 -15.17
C PRO A 867 -19.37 -18.41 -15.32
N HIS A 868 -19.30 -19.21 -14.27
CA HIS A 868 -19.53 -20.65 -14.39
C HIS A 868 -20.99 -20.96 -14.67
N ILE A 869 -21.92 -20.40 -13.92
CA ILE A 869 -23.35 -20.59 -14.16
C ILE A 869 -23.77 -19.99 -15.52
N ALA A 870 -23.16 -18.83 -15.88
CA ALA A 870 -23.50 -18.19 -17.16
C ALA A 870 -23.07 -19.03 -18.35
N GLU A 871 -21.87 -19.60 -18.37
CA GLU A 871 -21.39 -20.52 -19.41
C GLU A 871 -22.29 -21.76 -19.54
N GLU A 872 -22.70 -22.36 -18.43
CA GLU A 872 -23.57 -23.51 -18.44
C GLU A 872 -24.94 -23.20 -19.01
N LEU A 873 -25.54 -22.07 -18.62
CA LEU A 873 -26.80 -21.61 -19.14
C LEU A 873 -26.70 -21.26 -20.61
N TRP A 874 -25.60 -20.67 -21.06
CA TRP A 874 -25.32 -20.37 -22.45
C TRP A 874 -25.26 -21.65 -23.33
N GLN A 875 -24.53 -22.65 -22.87
CA GLN A 875 -24.46 -23.95 -23.52
C GLN A 875 -25.83 -24.65 -23.58
N ARG A 876 -26.63 -24.61 -22.51
CA ARG A 876 -27.98 -25.19 -22.47
C ARG A 876 -28.95 -24.46 -23.37
N LEU A 877 -28.72 -23.18 -23.64
CA LEU A 877 -29.46 -22.44 -24.66
C LEU A 877 -29.07 -22.86 -26.10
N GLY A 878 -28.11 -23.78 -26.29
CA GLY A 878 -27.72 -24.32 -27.59
C GLY A 878 -26.71 -23.45 -28.33
N HIS A 879 -26.05 -22.51 -27.65
CA HIS A 879 -24.96 -21.78 -28.24
C HIS A 879 -23.67 -22.60 -28.23
N GLU A 880 -22.89 -22.49 -29.29
CA GLU A 880 -21.56 -23.09 -29.39
C GLU A 880 -20.49 -22.12 -28.94
N GLY A 881 -19.43 -22.62 -28.29
CA GLY A 881 -18.31 -21.83 -27.79
C GLY A 881 -18.55 -21.14 -26.45
N SER A 882 -17.50 -20.47 -25.93
CA SER A 882 -17.53 -19.81 -24.65
C SER A 882 -18.09 -18.38 -24.72
N LEU A 883 -18.80 -17.98 -23.68
CA LEU A 883 -19.27 -16.61 -23.45
C LEU A 883 -18.14 -15.57 -23.46
N ALA A 884 -16.90 -15.97 -23.20
CA ALA A 884 -15.73 -15.07 -23.22
C ALA A 884 -15.59 -14.33 -24.56
N TYR A 885 -16.10 -14.91 -25.64
CA TYR A 885 -16.04 -14.35 -27.01
C TYR A 885 -17.39 -13.81 -27.49
N ALA A 886 -18.44 -13.89 -26.67
CA ALA A 886 -19.75 -13.34 -27.00
C ALA A 886 -19.72 -11.80 -26.89
N SER A 887 -20.52 -11.14 -27.74
CA SER A 887 -20.61 -9.67 -27.70
C SER A 887 -21.48 -9.21 -26.52
N TRP A 888 -21.03 -8.14 -25.83
CA TRP A 888 -21.83 -7.47 -24.83
C TRP A 888 -23.13 -6.93 -25.41
N PRO A 889 -24.29 -7.08 -24.73
CA PRO A 889 -25.57 -6.64 -25.28
C PRO A 889 -25.61 -5.12 -25.45
N ALA A 890 -26.14 -4.70 -26.60
CA ALA A 890 -26.28 -3.27 -26.91
C ALA A 890 -27.47 -2.64 -26.16
N PHE A 891 -27.28 -1.43 -25.69
CA PHE A 891 -28.33 -0.60 -25.13
C PHE A 891 -29.01 0.22 -26.23
N ASP A 892 -30.34 0.14 -26.35
CA ASP A 892 -31.13 0.92 -27.31
C ASP A 892 -31.92 2.01 -26.54
N PRO A 893 -31.55 3.28 -26.65
CA PRO A 893 -32.24 4.39 -25.97
C PRO A 893 -33.74 4.49 -26.39
N SER A 894 -34.09 4.05 -27.58
CA SER A 894 -35.48 4.15 -28.08
C SER A 894 -36.45 3.22 -27.35
N LEU A 895 -35.93 2.09 -26.85
CA LEU A 895 -36.74 1.13 -26.06
C LEU A 895 -36.95 1.56 -24.61
N VAL A 896 -36.31 2.63 -24.16
CA VAL A 896 -36.40 3.16 -22.77
C VAL A 896 -37.39 4.33 -22.70
N GLN A 897 -37.88 4.85 -23.81
CA GLN A 897 -38.95 5.85 -23.78
C GLN A 897 -40.17 5.20 -23.15
N VAL A 898 -40.22 5.24 -21.83
CA VAL A 898 -41.41 4.94 -21.06
C VAL A 898 -42.29 6.18 -21.17
N ASP A 899 -43.36 6.11 -21.91
CA ASP A 899 -44.41 7.13 -21.93
C ASP A 899 -45.06 7.33 -20.54
N SER A 900 -44.62 6.57 -19.53
CA SER A 900 -45.13 6.63 -18.16
C SER A 900 -44.10 7.13 -17.13
N LEU A 901 -44.62 7.88 -16.19
CA LEU A 901 -43.86 8.51 -15.07
C LEU A 901 -44.49 8.11 -13.73
N LYS A 902 -43.68 7.72 -12.76
CA LYS A 902 -44.11 7.52 -11.37
C LYS A 902 -44.28 8.87 -10.67
N LEU A 903 -45.51 9.33 -10.55
CA LEU A 903 -45.85 10.61 -9.98
C LEU A 903 -46.25 10.46 -8.51
N PRO A 904 -45.49 10.99 -7.54
CA PRO A 904 -45.89 11.06 -6.13
C PRO A 904 -47.08 11.98 -5.98
N VAL A 905 -48.17 11.46 -5.43
CA VAL A 905 -49.36 12.24 -5.05
C VAL A 905 -49.36 12.51 -3.56
N GLN A 906 -49.40 13.77 -3.22
CA GLN A 906 -49.43 14.25 -1.85
C GLN A 906 -50.82 14.81 -1.50
N VAL A 907 -51.26 14.61 -0.26
CA VAL A 907 -52.41 15.29 0.32
C VAL A 907 -51.96 16.07 1.55
N ASN A 908 -52.12 17.41 1.53
CA ASN A 908 -51.59 18.32 2.56
C ASN A 908 -50.09 18.09 2.84
N GLY A 909 -49.27 17.97 1.78
CA GLY A 909 -47.79 17.80 1.85
C GLY A 909 -47.28 16.41 2.22
N ARG A 910 -48.16 15.44 2.48
CA ARG A 910 -47.75 14.05 2.77
C ARG A 910 -48.06 13.15 1.58
N VAL A 911 -47.04 12.39 1.10
CA VAL A 911 -47.22 11.40 0.03
C VAL A 911 -48.24 10.34 0.46
N ARG A 912 -49.25 10.10 -0.37
CA ARG A 912 -50.34 9.14 -0.11
C ARG A 912 -50.36 8.01 -1.10
N ALA A 913 -49.87 8.24 -2.32
CA ALA A 913 -49.71 7.25 -3.37
C ALA A 913 -48.58 7.69 -4.32
N VAL A 914 -48.08 6.74 -5.09
CA VAL A 914 -47.30 6.98 -6.29
C VAL A 914 -48.12 6.36 -7.44
N ILE A 915 -48.56 7.19 -8.35
CA ILE A 915 -49.37 6.75 -9.53
C ILE A 915 -48.47 6.73 -10.76
N GLU A 916 -48.70 5.78 -11.63
CA GLU A 916 -48.04 5.69 -12.92
C GLU A 916 -48.90 6.43 -13.97
N VAL A 917 -48.33 7.47 -14.58
CA VAL A 917 -49.01 8.35 -15.52
C VAL A 917 -48.10 8.63 -16.72
N GLU A 918 -48.67 9.04 -17.84
CA GLU A 918 -47.92 9.46 -19.02
C GLU A 918 -46.92 10.60 -18.66
N ARG A 919 -45.76 10.57 -19.29
CA ARG A 919 -44.64 11.49 -18.96
C ARG A 919 -44.99 12.97 -19.21
N GLU A 920 -45.82 13.21 -20.22
CA GLU A 920 -46.28 14.54 -20.60
C GLU A 920 -47.71 14.86 -20.08
N ILE A 921 -48.17 14.11 -19.07
CA ILE A 921 -49.49 14.32 -18.50
C ILE A 921 -49.68 15.75 -18.05
N GLY A 922 -50.78 16.34 -18.44
CA GLY A 922 -51.22 17.66 -17.95
C GLY A 922 -51.79 17.61 -16.53
N GLN A 923 -51.79 18.74 -15.84
CA GLN A 923 -52.28 18.87 -14.45
C GLN A 923 -53.71 18.30 -14.27
N GLY A 924 -54.62 18.50 -15.25
CA GLY A 924 -56.01 18.02 -15.18
C GLY A 924 -56.08 16.52 -15.16
N ALA A 925 -55.41 15.87 -16.13
CA ALA A 925 -55.37 14.39 -16.26
C ALA A 925 -54.64 13.75 -15.07
N ALA A 926 -53.56 14.38 -14.57
CA ALA A 926 -52.86 13.92 -13.37
C ALA A 926 -53.73 13.98 -12.10
N LEU A 927 -54.59 14.99 -12.01
CA LEU A 927 -55.58 15.12 -10.93
C LEU A 927 -56.67 14.03 -11.01
N GLU A 928 -57.16 13.71 -12.22
CA GLU A 928 -58.11 12.65 -12.41
C GLU A 928 -57.51 11.27 -12.10
N ALA A 929 -56.33 11.00 -12.58
CA ALA A 929 -55.58 9.76 -12.27
C ALA A 929 -55.36 9.63 -10.74
N ALA A 930 -55.02 10.74 -10.07
CA ALA A 930 -54.83 10.74 -8.64
C ALA A 930 -56.16 10.47 -7.88
N ARG A 931 -57.29 11.02 -8.35
CA ARG A 931 -58.62 10.77 -7.77
C ARG A 931 -59.08 9.33 -7.97
N ALA A 932 -58.73 8.72 -9.08
CA ALA A 932 -59.05 7.31 -9.37
C ALA A 932 -58.25 6.34 -8.50
N ASN A 933 -57.11 6.78 -7.93
CA ASN A 933 -56.32 5.94 -7.05
C ASN A 933 -57.00 5.79 -5.67
N GLU A 934 -57.29 4.56 -5.26
CA GLU A 934 -57.98 4.22 -4.03
C GLU A 934 -57.34 4.78 -2.75
N ALA A 935 -55.98 4.75 -2.68
CA ALA A 935 -55.24 5.27 -1.52
C ALA A 935 -55.37 6.81 -1.40
N VAL A 936 -55.39 7.54 -2.51
CA VAL A 936 -55.62 8.99 -2.57
C VAL A 936 -57.09 9.32 -2.28
N SER A 937 -58.02 8.61 -2.92
CA SER A 937 -59.47 8.81 -2.78
C SER A 937 -59.90 8.68 -1.33
N ARG A 938 -59.39 7.72 -0.56
CA ARG A 938 -59.67 7.59 0.87
C ARG A 938 -59.30 8.85 1.68
N HIS A 939 -58.27 9.58 1.27
CA HIS A 939 -57.84 10.80 1.93
C HIS A 939 -58.57 12.08 1.48
N LEU A 940 -59.30 11.99 0.33
CA LEU A 940 -60.14 13.04 -0.22
C LEU A 940 -61.60 12.93 0.21
N ALA A 941 -62.02 11.74 0.69
CA ALA A 941 -63.42 11.49 1.09
C ALA A 941 -63.91 12.50 2.13
N GLY A 942 -65.01 13.18 1.85
CA GLY A 942 -65.60 14.21 2.72
C GLY A 942 -64.86 15.53 2.78
N LYS A 943 -63.86 15.75 1.92
CA LYS A 943 -63.07 16.98 1.91
C LYS A 943 -63.09 17.67 0.55
N GLN A 944 -63.00 19.00 0.58
CA GLN A 944 -62.94 19.80 -0.63
C GLN A 944 -61.50 20.12 -0.98
N VAL A 945 -61.09 19.86 -2.25
CA VAL A 945 -59.74 20.27 -2.74
C VAL A 945 -59.77 21.79 -2.93
N VAL A 946 -59.00 22.49 -2.09
CA VAL A 946 -58.94 23.97 -2.10
C VAL A 946 -57.84 24.47 -3.05
N LYS A 947 -56.75 23.70 -3.22
CA LYS A 947 -55.67 24.08 -4.11
C LYS A 947 -54.96 22.83 -4.63
N VAL A 948 -54.61 22.85 -5.92
CA VAL A 948 -53.75 21.85 -6.54
C VAL A 948 -52.39 22.49 -6.80
N VAL A 949 -51.32 21.89 -6.28
CA VAL A 949 -49.93 22.27 -6.58
C VAL A 949 -49.36 21.20 -7.49
N TRP A 950 -49.10 21.58 -8.70
CA TRP A 950 -48.60 20.75 -9.75
C TRP A 950 -47.14 21.11 -10.07
N VAL A 951 -46.25 20.16 -9.97
CA VAL A 951 -44.87 20.27 -10.43
C VAL A 951 -44.69 19.24 -11.53
N PRO A 952 -44.66 19.67 -12.81
CA PRO A 952 -44.59 18.75 -13.95
C PRO A 952 -43.45 17.73 -13.79
N GLY A 953 -43.77 16.46 -13.97
CA GLY A 953 -42.81 15.39 -13.87
C GLY A 953 -42.28 15.06 -12.48
N ARG A 954 -42.69 15.79 -11.41
CA ARG A 954 -42.12 15.60 -10.06
C ARG A 954 -43.13 15.27 -8.98
N ALA A 955 -44.24 15.97 -8.89
CA ALA A 955 -45.20 15.73 -7.84
C ALA A 955 -46.54 16.45 -8.08
N LEU A 956 -47.63 15.84 -7.58
CA LEU A 956 -48.96 16.44 -7.47
C LEU A 956 -49.31 16.54 -5.98
N ASN A 957 -49.55 17.77 -5.47
CA ASN A 957 -49.99 17.96 -4.08
C ASN A 957 -51.39 18.59 -4.02
N LEU A 958 -52.30 17.89 -3.38
CA LEU A 958 -53.68 18.25 -3.19
C LEU A 958 -53.84 18.86 -1.77
N ILE A 959 -54.11 20.15 -1.70
CA ILE A 959 -54.43 20.81 -0.45
C ILE A 959 -55.93 20.68 -0.24
N VAL A 960 -56.34 20.01 0.81
CA VAL A 960 -57.74 19.75 1.16
C VAL A 960 -58.11 20.38 2.48
N LYS A 961 -59.40 20.81 2.60
CA LYS A 961 -59.99 21.38 3.80
C LYS A 961 -61.24 20.58 4.15
#